data_d1ca1f9e9fb7e52133ffc509262678ad
#
_entry.id   d1ca1f9e9fb7e52133ffc509262678ad
#
_cell.length_a   1.000
_cell.length_b   1.000
_cell.length_c   1.000
_cell.angle_alpha   90.00
_cell.angle_beta   90.00
_cell.angle_gamma   90.00
#
_symmetry.space_group_name_H-M   'P 1'
#
loop_
_entity.id
_entity.type
_entity.pdbx_description
1 polymer ?
#
loop_
_entity_poly.entity_id
_entity_poly.type
_entity_poly.pdbx_seq_one_letter_code
_entity_poly.pdbx_strand_id
1 'polypeptide(L)'
;MSDSEYGFLFKPNGNEEQGPSNSGEEIFSGDTVAQALARELGQNSLDAIATDGAWPVTMVFELHRMKVSDIPDVDNLKQHLHAACNRYPDSPRLQQAVSTLESEFVDVLRVGDYGTKGLSGSESIASKDSVLTALTRGSGVSVGKTDSGGSFGIGKSVGILSSLARVEFWTTRTPGSDETVFAGCAQLTTHQTPDSDDPRALLGPMGTYTRLSDKEDYHYLRGPAPLGPFPQRTEPGTDVYIVGYSAASDDPKLEQIRDAMIDNFMAAIMRGHLVVEGITDKGRGWRLDSGNLKRVIDMTPDPERRTVMQAFHNALLQPPIVKTDKRLLGEMKLYVNIDDSLPRKLDTIVMRKPLMKVRTYANTSITAKYAAVLECSSPRGNRILRGMEPVRHDDWQAARDKENGQAALRSIKKFILEELRKRVHRELGDEIIIKGLNTLLPSELQIDGNIDRHGVRATNGPGSERESASLQGRESAPEQVPNTGGKSVSITLTKPAVSDGSGGNVSTGRQRGGESKRGKHVAGIPGSGKTGDGNSVINGANLSMRYWFDAKSGSYILVLRSRTGETEKGTLRLTAALDGTFGNYTPPIEKASDISGAEPRPLKVQEGNISTVKVTGKHPTRLQVRIKGGIRLQLGVK
;
A
#
# COMPACT_ATOMS: atom_id res chain seq x y z
N MET A 1 37.01 -4.95 34.27
CA MET A 1 36.40 -5.30 32.97
C MET A 1 36.23 -6.80 32.99
N SER A 2 35.03 -7.33 32.98
CA SER A 2 34.83 -8.78 32.83
C SER A 2 35.19 -9.09 31.38
N ASP A 3 36.22 -9.94 31.17
CA ASP A 3 36.57 -10.49 29.87
C ASP A 3 35.37 -11.34 29.38
N SER A 4 34.38 -10.68 28.82
CA SER A 4 33.27 -11.36 28.16
C SER A 4 33.83 -12.00 26.90
N GLU A 5 33.69 -13.31 26.75
CA GLU A 5 34.11 -14.04 25.55
C GLU A 5 33.38 -13.52 24.29
N TYR A 6 32.19 -12.94 24.43
CA TYR A 6 31.30 -12.44 23.38
C TYR A 6 31.00 -10.95 23.56
N GLY A 7 30.97 -10.22 22.44
CA GLY A 7 30.64 -8.79 22.42
C GLY A 7 30.48 -8.24 21.01
N PHE A 8 30.23 -6.93 20.93
CA PHE A 8 30.11 -6.24 19.64
C PHE A 8 31.47 -5.98 19.00
N LEU A 9 31.73 -6.62 17.86
CA LEU A 9 32.89 -6.41 17.03
C LEU A 9 32.56 -5.49 15.86
N PHE A 10 33.17 -4.30 15.84
CA PHE A 10 33.14 -3.38 14.69
C PHE A 10 34.46 -3.58 13.92
N LYS A 11 34.36 -3.91 12.63
CA LYS A 11 35.55 -4.13 11.80
C LYS A 11 36.13 -2.81 11.31
N PRO A 12 37.46 -2.77 11.04
CA PRO A 12 38.10 -1.59 10.45
C PRO A 12 37.40 -1.15 9.18
N ASN A 13 37.24 0.15 9.03
CA ASN A 13 36.62 0.75 7.86
C ASN A 13 37.65 0.83 6.71
N GLY A 14 37.27 0.40 5.50
CA GLY A 14 38.14 0.38 4.31
C GLY A 14 38.23 1.73 3.58
N ASN A 15 38.35 2.85 4.30
CA ASN A 15 38.37 4.23 3.80
C ASN A 15 37.03 4.74 3.24
N GLU A 16 35.91 4.08 3.55
CA GLU A 16 34.56 4.56 3.23
C GLU A 16 33.99 5.30 4.43
N GLU A 17 33.30 6.41 4.18
CA GLU A 17 32.58 7.15 5.21
C GLU A 17 31.08 6.86 5.12
N GLN A 18 30.52 6.35 6.20
CA GLN A 18 29.07 6.17 6.31
C GLN A 18 28.54 6.99 7.48
N GLY A 19 27.94 8.11 7.15
CA GLY A 19 27.29 9.01 8.11
C GLY A 19 25.87 8.55 8.50
N PRO A 20 25.19 9.34 9.34
CA PRO A 20 23.79 9.11 9.69
C PRO A 20 22.91 9.16 8.43
N SER A 21 22.26 8.06 8.10
CA SER A 21 21.39 7.95 6.93
C SER A 21 19.94 7.85 7.34
N ASN A 22 19.07 8.58 6.65
CA ASN A 22 17.61 8.51 6.79
C ASN A 22 16.95 7.53 5.81
N SER A 23 17.74 6.87 4.94
CA SER A 23 17.22 6.04 3.86
C SER A 23 16.32 4.89 4.34
N GLY A 24 16.58 4.32 5.51
CA GLY A 24 15.72 3.30 6.10
C GLY A 24 14.37 3.84 6.55
N GLU A 25 14.30 5.05 7.12
CA GLU A 25 13.04 5.69 7.54
C GLU A 25 12.21 6.12 6.35
N GLU A 26 12.83 6.57 5.27
CA GLU A 26 12.10 6.90 4.05
C GLU A 26 11.40 5.67 3.46
N ILE A 27 12.00 4.48 3.58
CA ILE A 27 11.40 3.24 3.12
C ILE A 27 10.10 2.93 3.88
N PHE A 28 10.05 3.19 5.18
CA PHE A 28 8.87 2.94 6.02
C PHE A 28 8.04 4.22 6.29
N SER A 29 8.36 5.33 5.64
CA SER A 29 7.59 6.58 5.78
C SER A 29 6.13 6.37 5.35
N GLY A 30 5.20 6.81 6.21
CA GLY A 30 3.75 6.68 5.99
C GLY A 30 3.10 5.48 6.68
N ASP A 31 3.87 4.52 7.21
CA ASP A 31 3.38 3.49 8.11
C ASP A 31 3.72 3.83 9.57
N THR A 32 2.92 3.38 10.52
CA THR A 32 3.34 3.38 11.93
C THR A 32 4.38 2.28 12.16
N VAL A 33 5.19 2.40 13.21
CA VAL A 33 6.16 1.36 13.62
C VAL A 33 5.46 0.01 13.77
N ALA A 34 4.28 -0.01 14.40
CA ALA A 34 3.48 -1.21 14.57
C ALA A 34 3.06 -1.85 13.22
N GLN A 35 2.68 -1.03 12.23
CA GLN A 35 2.30 -1.53 10.90
C GLN A 35 3.50 -2.09 10.13
N ALA A 36 4.65 -1.40 10.19
CA ALA A 36 5.87 -1.87 9.55
C ALA A 36 6.36 -3.20 10.14
N LEU A 37 6.41 -3.30 11.48
CA LEU A 37 6.78 -4.53 12.20
C LEU A 37 5.81 -5.69 11.91
N ALA A 38 4.50 -5.44 12.02
CA ALA A 38 3.48 -6.45 11.77
C ALA A 38 3.60 -7.01 10.35
N ARG A 39 3.74 -6.14 9.34
CA ARG A 39 3.84 -6.53 7.93
C ARG A 39 5.09 -7.35 7.66
N GLU A 40 6.24 -6.85 8.04
CA GLU A 40 7.52 -7.46 7.71
C GLU A 40 7.75 -8.77 8.48
N LEU A 41 7.62 -8.73 9.81
CA LEU A 41 7.86 -9.92 10.63
C LEU A 41 6.75 -10.96 10.42
N GLY A 42 5.49 -10.53 10.23
CA GLY A 42 4.37 -11.43 9.92
C GLY A 42 4.56 -12.15 8.59
N GLN A 43 5.03 -11.44 7.57
CA GLN A 43 5.33 -12.06 6.28
C GLN A 43 6.50 -13.05 6.39
N ASN A 44 7.60 -12.65 7.05
CA ASN A 44 8.78 -13.50 7.22
C ASN A 44 8.43 -14.80 7.95
N SER A 45 7.65 -14.72 9.03
CA SER A 45 7.23 -15.88 9.80
C SER A 45 6.32 -16.82 9.00
N LEU A 46 5.35 -16.29 8.26
CA LEU A 46 4.45 -17.10 7.41
C LEU A 46 5.16 -17.69 6.17
N ASP A 47 6.19 -17.04 5.65
CA ASP A 47 7.03 -17.56 4.58
C ASP A 47 8.02 -18.65 5.08
N ALA A 48 8.34 -18.66 6.38
CA ALA A 48 9.26 -19.58 7.02
C ALA A 48 8.59 -20.81 7.66
N ILE A 49 7.33 -21.11 7.32
CA ILE A 49 6.60 -22.26 7.85
C ILE A 49 7.44 -23.56 7.76
N ALA A 50 7.43 -24.36 8.83
CA ALA A 50 8.31 -25.53 8.94
C ALA A 50 8.02 -26.60 7.88
N THR A 51 6.74 -26.90 7.66
CA THR A 51 6.28 -27.82 6.60
C THR A 51 4.95 -27.32 6.06
N ASP A 52 4.69 -27.57 4.76
CA ASP A 52 3.39 -27.21 4.18
C ASP A 52 2.26 -27.92 4.96
N GLY A 53 1.32 -27.11 5.47
CA GLY A 53 0.18 -27.59 6.26
C GLY A 53 0.42 -27.70 7.77
N ALA A 54 1.60 -27.39 8.28
CA ALA A 54 1.86 -27.33 9.73
C ALA A 54 1.34 -26.00 10.33
N TRP A 55 0.05 -25.72 10.17
CA TRP A 55 -0.60 -24.55 10.74
C TRP A 55 -1.08 -24.78 12.17
N PRO A 56 -1.17 -23.75 13.00
CA PRO A 56 -0.80 -22.35 12.73
C PRO A 56 0.69 -22.05 12.91
N VAL A 57 1.19 -21.02 12.24
CA VAL A 57 2.33 -20.24 12.74
C VAL A 57 1.83 -19.41 13.92
N THR A 58 2.54 -19.47 15.05
CA THR A 58 2.24 -18.61 16.19
C THR A 58 3.27 -17.51 16.31
N MET A 59 2.83 -16.25 16.40
CA MET A 59 3.67 -15.09 16.65
C MET A 59 3.39 -14.53 18.03
N VAL A 60 4.43 -14.23 18.78
CA VAL A 60 4.35 -13.66 20.12
C VAL A 60 5.09 -12.34 20.15
N PHE A 61 4.38 -11.26 20.41
CA PHE A 61 4.93 -9.93 20.70
C PHE A 61 4.98 -9.75 22.21
N GLU A 62 6.18 -9.59 22.75
CA GLU A 62 6.40 -9.55 24.18
C GLU A 62 7.24 -8.33 24.56
N LEU A 63 6.65 -7.41 25.34
CA LEU A 63 7.26 -6.16 25.75
C LEU A 63 7.62 -6.21 27.23
N HIS A 64 8.90 -6.06 27.52
CA HIS A 64 9.41 -5.97 28.87
C HIS A 64 10.31 -4.76 29.08
N ARG A 65 10.23 -4.19 30.27
CA ARG A 65 11.15 -3.18 30.74
C ARG A 65 12.27 -3.87 31.54
N MET A 66 13.52 -3.69 31.11
CA MET A 66 14.69 -4.30 31.74
C MET A 66 15.78 -3.27 32.02
N LYS A 67 16.72 -3.61 32.90
CA LYS A 67 17.87 -2.73 33.16
C LYS A 67 18.77 -2.69 31.94
N VAL A 68 19.31 -1.51 31.62
CA VAL A 68 20.29 -1.35 30.54
C VAL A 68 21.55 -2.16 30.80
N SER A 69 21.96 -2.33 32.09
CA SER A 69 23.08 -3.18 32.47
C SER A 69 22.93 -4.66 32.10
N ASP A 70 21.69 -5.11 31.85
CA ASP A 70 21.40 -6.51 31.50
C ASP A 70 21.43 -6.73 29.97
N ILE A 71 21.68 -5.68 29.19
CA ILE A 71 21.92 -5.80 27.74
C ILE A 71 23.33 -6.35 27.50
N PRO A 72 23.48 -7.42 26.71
CA PRO A 72 24.79 -8.01 26.45
C PRO A 72 25.78 -7.00 25.86
N ASP A 73 26.98 -6.94 26.46
CA ASP A 73 28.11 -6.09 26.04
C ASP A 73 27.79 -4.58 25.96
N VAL A 74 26.84 -4.12 26.79
CA VAL A 74 26.35 -2.73 26.72
C VAL A 74 27.44 -1.68 26.96
N ASP A 75 28.42 -1.96 27.81
CA ASP A 75 29.49 -0.98 28.14
C ASP A 75 30.41 -0.75 26.96
N ASN A 76 30.83 -1.79 26.26
CA ASN A 76 31.57 -1.68 24.99
C ASN A 76 30.72 -0.98 23.92
N LEU A 77 29.45 -1.35 23.79
CA LEU A 77 28.55 -0.70 22.85
C LEU A 77 28.39 0.81 23.10
N LYS A 78 28.31 1.24 24.36
CA LYS A 78 28.29 2.68 24.74
C LYS A 78 29.52 3.41 24.29
N GLN A 79 30.73 2.82 24.43
CA GLN A 79 31.97 3.43 23.96
C GLN A 79 31.94 3.69 22.45
N HIS A 80 31.52 2.70 21.66
CA HIS A 80 31.37 2.85 20.21
C HIS A 80 30.30 3.89 19.85
N LEU A 81 29.18 3.93 20.58
CA LEU A 81 28.12 4.89 20.36
C LEU A 81 28.55 6.32 20.66
N HIS A 82 29.31 6.53 21.77
CA HIS A 82 29.87 7.84 22.07
C HIS A 82 30.89 8.28 21.00
N ALA A 83 31.77 7.38 20.52
CA ALA A 83 32.68 7.68 19.43
C ALA A 83 31.92 8.07 18.14
N ALA A 84 30.83 7.38 17.83
CA ALA A 84 29.96 7.73 16.69
C ALA A 84 29.27 9.10 16.88
N CYS A 85 28.78 9.38 18.09
CA CYS A 85 28.14 10.66 18.42
C CYS A 85 29.16 11.82 18.36
N ASN A 86 30.40 11.62 18.84
CA ASN A 86 31.46 12.60 18.75
C ASN A 86 31.82 12.94 17.30
N ARG A 87 31.76 11.97 16.39
CA ARG A 87 32.00 12.20 14.95
C ARG A 87 30.84 12.91 14.26
N TYR A 88 29.61 12.65 14.68
CA TYR A 88 28.38 13.24 14.14
C TYR A 88 27.49 13.84 15.25
N PRO A 89 27.96 14.92 15.90
CA PRO A 89 27.31 15.46 17.09
C PRO A 89 25.89 16.00 16.82
N ASP A 90 25.62 16.43 15.59
CA ASP A 90 24.31 16.96 15.19
C ASP A 90 23.30 15.86 14.80
N SER A 91 23.63 14.59 14.99
CA SER A 91 22.71 13.48 14.67
C SER A 91 21.70 13.24 15.80
N PRO A 92 20.41 13.59 15.63
CA PRO A 92 19.41 13.35 16.69
C PRO A 92 19.27 11.89 17.06
N ARG A 93 19.49 10.98 16.11
CA ARG A 93 19.41 9.55 16.32
C ARG A 93 20.53 9.00 17.19
N LEU A 94 21.77 9.42 16.96
CA LEU A 94 22.87 9.01 17.79
C LEU A 94 22.70 9.56 19.22
N GLN A 95 22.28 10.82 19.34
CA GLN A 95 21.95 11.42 20.64
C GLN A 95 20.83 10.64 21.35
N GLN A 96 19.77 10.24 20.62
CA GLN A 96 18.69 9.43 21.17
C GLN A 96 19.19 8.04 21.60
N ALA A 97 20.07 7.42 20.82
CA ALA A 97 20.63 6.11 21.19
C ALA A 97 21.52 6.20 22.43
N VAL A 98 22.36 7.24 22.55
CA VAL A 98 23.13 7.54 23.77
C VAL A 98 22.18 7.69 24.95
N SER A 99 21.20 8.58 24.87
CA SER A 99 20.22 8.82 25.94
C SER A 99 19.48 7.53 26.36
N THR A 100 19.14 6.68 25.39
CA THR A 100 18.45 5.41 25.63
C THR A 100 19.33 4.44 26.43
N LEU A 101 20.61 4.29 26.06
CA LEU A 101 21.50 3.36 26.74
C LEU A 101 22.13 3.93 28.02
N GLU A 102 22.08 5.23 28.25
CA GLU A 102 22.49 5.86 29.51
C GLU A 102 21.37 5.86 30.57
N SER A 103 20.14 5.55 30.20
CA SER A 103 19.04 5.40 31.15
C SER A 103 19.24 4.15 32.04
N GLU A 104 18.58 4.10 33.18
CA GLU A 104 18.62 2.94 34.08
C GLU A 104 17.88 1.74 33.46
N PHE A 105 16.77 2.00 32.77
CA PHE A 105 15.90 0.99 32.17
C PHE A 105 15.64 1.27 30.69
N VAL A 106 15.38 0.20 29.96
CA VAL A 106 15.03 0.23 28.54
C VAL A 106 13.87 -0.72 28.25
N ASP A 107 12.97 -0.33 27.36
CA ASP A 107 11.90 -1.19 26.90
C ASP A 107 12.41 -2.05 25.73
N VAL A 108 12.29 -3.37 25.86
CA VAL A 108 12.72 -4.33 24.84
C VAL A 108 11.49 -5.09 24.33
N LEU A 109 11.27 -5.04 23.01
CA LEU A 109 10.25 -5.84 22.35
C LEU A 109 10.88 -7.11 21.78
N ARG A 110 10.41 -8.27 22.25
CA ARG A 110 10.68 -9.56 21.62
C ARG A 110 9.54 -9.90 20.67
N VAL A 111 9.88 -10.31 19.44
CA VAL A 111 8.92 -10.88 18.49
C VAL A 111 9.38 -12.29 18.17
N GLY A 112 8.68 -13.28 18.72
CA GLY A 112 8.99 -14.69 18.54
C GLY A 112 8.02 -15.37 17.57
N ASP A 113 8.52 -16.22 16.68
CA ASP A 113 7.70 -17.11 15.88
C ASP A 113 7.89 -18.59 16.27
N TYR A 114 6.85 -19.37 16.07
CA TYR A 114 6.79 -20.82 16.35
C TYR A 114 6.08 -21.54 15.21
N GLY A 115 6.46 -22.79 14.97
CA GLY A 115 5.99 -23.55 13.81
C GLY A 115 6.71 -23.17 12.52
N THR A 116 7.89 -22.55 12.64
CA THR A 116 8.74 -22.10 11.54
C THR A 116 10.06 -22.87 11.51
N LYS A 117 10.83 -22.65 10.41
CA LYS A 117 12.11 -23.36 10.18
C LYS A 117 13.27 -22.80 11.00
N GLY A 118 13.10 -21.64 11.63
CA GLY A 118 14.23 -20.90 12.17
C GLY A 118 15.21 -20.44 11.08
N LEU A 119 16.37 -19.93 11.48
CA LEU A 119 17.42 -19.43 10.59
C LEU A 119 18.51 -20.49 10.42
N SER A 120 18.53 -21.12 9.27
CA SER A 120 19.54 -22.14 8.92
C SER A 120 20.79 -21.55 8.30
N GLY A 121 21.86 -22.33 8.33
CA GLY A 121 23.13 -22.00 7.70
C GLY A 121 24.25 -21.70 8.68
N SER A 122 25.42 -21.36 8.14
CA SER A 122 26.63 -21.06 8.89
C SER A 122 26.75 -19.56 9.13
N GLU A 123 27.37 -19.16 10.24
CA GLU A 123 27.80 -17.80 10.51
C GLU A 123 29.03 -17.37 9.75
N SER A 124 29.79 -18.30 9.15
CA SER A 124 30.97 -17.97 8.37
C SER A 124 30.69 -17.12 7.15
N ILE A 125 31.52 -16.11 6.90
CA ILE A 125 31.47 -15.23 5.74
C ILE A 125 31.66 -16.00 4.42
N ALA A 126 32.31 -17.15 4.46
CA ALA A 126 32.50 -18.02 3.30
C ALA A 126 31.20 -18.68 2.83
N SER A 127 30.17 -18.76 3.68
CA SER A 127 28.90 -19.39 3.35
C SER A 127 27.97 -18.41 2.64
N LYS A 128 27.77 -18.59 1.33
CA LYS A 128 26.87 -17.73 0.53
C LYS A 128 25.39 -18.06 0.69
N ASP A 129 25.06 -19.26 1.19
CA ASP A 129 23.70 -19.79 1.25
C ASP A 129 23.14 -19.83 2.67
N SER A 130 23.66 -19.01 3.58
CA SER A 130 23.23 -18.95 4.97
C SER A 130 22.10 -17.95 5.16
N VAL A 131 20.90 -18.44 5.52
CA VAL A 131 19.76 -17.62 5.91
C VAL A 131 20.09 -16.82 7.18
N LEU A 132 20.79 -17.46 8.12
CA LEU A 132 21.28 -16.83 9.35
C LEU A 132 22.15 -15.61 9.04
N THR A 133 23.17 -15.77 8.20
CA THR A 133 24.05 -14.67 7.79
C THR A 133 23.30 -13.58 7.01
N ALA A 134 22.43 -13.96 6.08
CA ALA A 134 21.64 -13.01 5.30
C ALA A 134 20.75 -12.13 6.18
N LEU A 135 20.14 -12.68 7.23
CA LEU A 135 19.30 -11.92 8.14
C LEU A 135 20.12 -11.07 9.12
N THR A 136 21.16 -11.62 9.71
CA THR A 136 21.89 -10.93 10.79
C THR A 136 22.90 -9.90 10.27
N ARG A 137 23.57 -10.15 9.14
CA ARG A 137 24.68 -9.31 8.62
C ARG A 137 24.54 -8.89 7.17
N GLY A 138 23.80 -9.66 6.36
CA GLY A 138 23.71 -9.38 4.91
C GLY A 138 23.03 -8.05 4.63
N SER A 139 23.56 -7.22 3.73
CA SER A 139 22.86 -6.07 3.17
C SER A 139 22.57 -6.32 1.70
N GLY A 140 21.30 -6.25 1.29
CA GLY A 140 20.90 -6.55 -0.07
C GLY A 140 21.02 -8.02 -0.48
N VAL A 141 21.23 -8.94 0.47
CA VAL A 141 21.43 -10.38 0.22
C VAL A 141 20.13 -11.13 0.52
N SER A 142 19.67 -11.93 -0.45
CA SER A 142 18.57 -12.87 -0.29
C SER A 142 19.06 -14.28 -0.60
N VAL A 143 18.91 -15.23 0.34
CA VAL A 143 19.39 -16.60 0.22
C VAL A 143 18.23 -17.59 0.16
N GLY A 144 18.35 -18.60 -0.69
CA GLY A 144 17.45 -19.78 -0.70
C GLY A 144 16.04 -19.57 -1.20
N LYS A 145 15.80 -18.60 -2.09
CA LYS A 145 14.44 -18.12 -2.38
C LYS A 145 13.98 -18.29 -3.83
N THR A 146 13.60 -19.48 -4.20
CA THR A 146 12.78 -19.69 -5.40
C THR A 146 11.30 -19.35 -5.18
N ASP A 147 10.77 -19.47 -3.95
CA ASP A 147 9.32 -19.31 -3.66
C ASP A 147 8.96 -18.48 -2.41
N SER A 148 9.91 -17.98 -1.60
CA SER A 148 9.62 -17.19 -0.38
C SER A 148 9.69 -15.66 -0.58
N GLY A 149 8.98 -14.86 0.27
CA GLY A 149 8.60 -13.45 0.04
C GLY A 149 9.66 -12.36 0.14
N GLY A 150 10.76 -12.53 0.87
CA GLY A 150 11.73 -11.45 1.07
C GLY A 150 12.65 -11.22 -0.12
N SER A 151 12.46 -10.14 -0.87
CA SER A 151 13.16 -9.92 -2.15
C SER A 151 14.43 -9.07 -2.08
N PHE A 152 14.69 -8.35 -0.96
CA PHE A 152 15.75 -7.32 -0.96
C PHE A 152 16.68 -7.29 0.26
N GLY A 153 16.47 -8.14 1.27
CA GLY A 153 17.27 -8.10 2.50
C GLY A 153 17.17 -6.77 3.27
N ILE A 154 16.21 -5.92 2.94
CA ILE A 154 15.98 -4.62 3.58
C ILE A 154 14.93 -4.75 4.69
N GLY A 155 14.04 -5.71 4.60
CA GLY A 155 12.99 -5.94 5.59
C GLY A 155 13.52 -6.23 6.99
N LYS A 156 14.71 -6.84 7.10
CA LYS A 156 15.41 -6.99 8.38
C LYS A 156 15.72 -5.65 9.07
N SER A 157 15.78 -4.56 8.32
CA SER A 157 16.04 -3.23 8.88
C SER A 157 14.88 -2.70 9.73
N VAL A 158 13.68 -3.29 9.66
CA VAL A 158 12.53 -2.81 10.43
C VAL A 158 12.79 -2.89 11.95
N GLY A 159 13.44 -3.95 12.43
CA GLY A 159 13.78 -4.09 13.84
C GLY A 159 14.75 -3.01 14.30
N ILE A 160 15.87 -2.86 13.60
CA ILE A 160 16.87 -1.82 13.87
C ILE A 160 16.30 -0.39 13.79
N LEU A 161 15.39 -0.14 12.82
CA LEU A 161 14.74 1.17 12.67
C LEU A 161 13.73 1.45 13.76
N SER A 162 13.15 0.40 14.34
CA SER A 162 12.25 0.48 15.49
C SER A 162 12.98 0.57 16.83
N SER A 163 14.31 0.43 16.84
CA SER A 163 15.17 0.49 18.00
C SER A 163 15.71 1.91 18.20
N LEU A 164 15.40 2.53 19.33
CA LEU A 164 16.02 3.80 19.76
C LEU A 164 17.50 3.62 20.09
N ALA A 165 17.90 2.43 20.58
CA ALA A 165 19.29 2.10 20.88
C ALA A 165 20.08 1.69 19.64
N ARG A 166 19.45 1.47 18.48
CA ARG A 166 20.06 0.96 17.24
C ARG A 166 20.67 -0.42 17.38
N VAL A 167 20.05 -1.26 18.22
CA VAL A 167 20.51 -2.61 18.58
C VAL A 167 19.38 -3.61 18.42
N GLU A 168 19.69 -4.73 17.81
CA GLU A 168 18.78 -5.84 17.61
C GLU A 168 19.52 -7.15 17.88
N PHE A 169 18.86 -8.10 18.57
CA PHE A 169 19.36 -9.45 18.75
C PHE A 169 18.39 -10.47 18.17
N TRP A 170 18.92 -11.65 17.90
CA TRP A 170 18.15 -12.79 17.42
C TRP A 170 18.50 -14.05 18.19
N THR A 171 17.48 -14.83 18.49
CA THR A 171 17.66 -16.20 18.92
C THR A 171 16.99 -17.11 17.90
N THR A 172 17.65 -18.16 17.44
CA THR A 172 17.07 -19.08 16.49
C THR A 172 17.40 -20.53 16.81
N ARG A 173 16.44 -21.41 16.52
CA ARG A 173 16.59 -22.85 16.61
C ARG A 173 16.00 -23.48 15.35
N THR A 174 16.73 -24.39 14.73
CA THR A 174 16.26 -25.11 13.54
C THR A 174 15.69 -26.48 13.90
N PRO A 175 14.77 -27.06 13.09
CA PRO A 175 14.25 -28.39 13.33
C PRO A 175 15.38 -29.45 13.39
N GLY A 176 15.29 -30.32 14.37
CA GLY A 176 16.30 -31.38 14.59
C GLY A 176 17.60 -30.92 15.27
N SER A 177 17.73 -29.62 15.59
CA SER A 177 18.85 -29.10 16.39
C SER A 177 18.45 -28.95 17.86
N ASP A 178 19.32 -29.39 18.75
CA ASP A 178 19.18 -29.11 20.18
C ASP A 178 19.85 -27.80 20.61
N GLU A 179 20.62 -27.20 19.72
CA GLU A 179 21.30 -25.94 19.96
C GLU A 179 20.45 -24.73 19.57
N THR A 180 20.52 -23.71 20.39
CA THR A 180 20.01 -22.37 20.13
C THR A 180 21.19 -21.46 19.75
N VAL A 181 21.04 -20.66 18.71
CA VAL A 181 22.03 -19.68 18.26
C VAL A 181 21.57 -18.30 18.65
N PHE A 182 22.42 -17.54 19.33
CA PHE A 182 22.19 -16.13 19.67
C PHE A 182 23.15 -15.25 18.87
N ALA A 183 22.58 -14.28 18.14
CA ALA A 183 23.29 -13.32 17.33
C ALA A 183 22.82 -11.91 17.66
N GLY A 184 23.59 -10.89 17.30
CA GLY A 184 23.18 -9.51 17.47
C GLY A 184 23.84 -8.57 16.48
N CYS A 185 23.23 -7.43 16.23
CA CYS A 185 23.85 -6.33 15.51
C CYS A 185 23.54 -4.98 16.13
N ALA A 186 24.50 -4.05 15.97
CA ALA A 186 24.33 -2.64 16.22
C ALA A 186 24.60 -1.88 14.93
N GLN A 187 23.74 -0.92 14.59
CA GLN A 187 23.89 -0.08 13.40
C GLN A 187 24.17 1.37 13.81
N LEU A 188 25.43 1.74 13.79
CA LEU A 188 25.90 3.09 14.10
C LEU A 188 26.24 3.86 12.81
N THR A 189 27.38 4.55 12.84
CA THR A 189 28.01 5.26 11.72
C THR A 189 29.47 4.89 11.65
N THR A 190 30.21 5.32 10.65
CA THR A 190 31.66 5.30 10.70
C THR A 190 32.08 6.12 11.92
N HIS A 191 32.94 5.55 12.77
CA HIS A 191 33.40 6.19 14.00
C HIS A 191 34.87 5.80 14.32
N GLN A 192 35.48 6.58 15.18
CA GLN A 192 36.82 6.28 15.63
C GLN A 192 36.84 5.07 16.57
N THR A 193 37.89 4.27 16.48
CA THR A 193 38.13 3.20 17.47
C THR A 193 38.17 3.80 18.87
N PRO A 194 37.34 3.34 19.81
CA PRO A 194 37.43 3.79 21.20
C PRO A 194 38.87 3.63 21.74
N ASP A 195 39.29 4.58 22.55
CA ASP A 195 40.66 4.61 23.16
C ASP A 195 41.84 4.67 22.19
N SER A 196 41.61 5.00 20.91
CA SER A 196 42.67 5.21 19.93
C SER A 196 42.94 6.68 19.66
N ASP A 197 44.19 7.11 19.77
CA ASP A 197 44.62 8.47 19.41
C ASP A 197 44.87 8.64 17.90
N ASP A 198 44.89 7.55 17.12
CA ASP A 198 45.07 7.63 15.66
C ASP A 198 43.75 8.03 14.98
N PRO A 199 43.66 9.23 14.40
CA PRO A 199 42.42 9.69 13.73
C PRO A 199 42.06 8.86 12.51
N ARG A 200 42.94 8.00 12.01
CA ARG A 200 42.72 7.07 10.90
C ARG A 200 42.21 5.71 11.36
N ALA A 201 42.24 5.43 12.66
CA ALA A 201 41.71 4.19 13.21
C ALA A 201 40.19 4.22 13.23
N LEU A 202 39.57 4.14 12.03
CA LEU A 202 38.15 4.20 11.84
C LEU A 202 37.53 2.81 11.73
N LEU A 203 36.37 2.66 12.35
CA LEU A 203 35.54 1.46 12.32
C LEU A 203 34.31 1.66 11.45
N GLY A 204 33.86 0.59 10.83
CA GLY A 204 32.65 0.58 10.03
C GLY A 204 31.38 0.73 10.90
N PRO A 205 30.21 1.01 10.27
CA PRO A 205 28.98 1.35 10.98
C PRO A 205 28.27 0.15 11.61
N MET A 206 28.63 -1.08 11.22
CA MET A 206 27.94 -2.30 11.66
C MET A 206 28.78 -3.06 12.68
N GLY A 207 28.28 -3.14 13.92
CA GLY A 207 28.78 -4.02 14.96
C GLY A 207 28.04 -5.36 14.94
N THR A 208 28.78 -6.45 15.03
CA THR A 208 28.20 -7.81 15.13
C THR A 208 28.53 -8.38 16.50
N TYR A 209 27.51 -8.88 17.21
CA TYR A 209 27.72 -9.59 18.48
C TYR A 209 28.27 -10.99 18.18
N THR A 210 29.54 -11.22 18.56
CA THR A 210 30.31 -12.42 18.20
C THR A 210 31.36 -12.70 19.27
N ARG A 211 32.07 -13.85 19.15
CA ARG A 211 33.24 -14.14 19.97
C ARG A 211 34.37 -13.17 19.62
N LEU A 212 34.92 -12.50 20.62
CA LEU A 212 35.91 -11.44 20.43
C LEU A 212 37.35 -11.97 20.22
N SER A 213 37.62 -13.23 20.56
CA SER A 213 38.93 -13.86 20.38
C SER A 213 39.29 -14.15 18.94
N ASP A 214 38.32 -14.27 18.04
CA ASP A 214 38.49 -14.45 16.60
C ASP A 214 37.97 -13.23 15.84
N LYS A 215 38.94 -12.44 15.31
CA LYS A 215 38.62 -11.23 14.53
C LYS A 215 38.52 -11.50 13.03
N GLU A 216 38.87 -12.69 12.56
CA GLU A 216 38.82 -13.03 11.14
C GLU A 216 37.42 -13.49 10.71
N ASP A 217 36.76 -14.34 11.52
CA ASP A 217 35.42 -14.81 11.24
C ASP A 217 34.45 -14.46 12.39
N TYR A 218 33.18 -14.74 12.23
CA TYR A 218 32.16 -14.51 13.24
C TYR A 218 31.71 -15.84 13.83
N HIS A 219 31.62 -15.90 15.16
CA HIS A 219 31.16 -17.05 15.91
C HIS A 219 30.05 -16.61 16.86
N TYR A 220 28.83 -16.99 16.56
CA TYR A 220 27.69 -16.64 17.41
C TYR A 220 27.65 -17.49 18.65
N LEU A 221 27.06 -16.94 19.72
CA LEU A 221 26.87 -17.64 20.97
C LEU A 221 25.94 -18.84 20.77
N ARG A 222 26.37 -20.01 21.24
CA ARG A 222 25.59 -21.24 21.30
C ARG A 222 25.05 -21.43 22.72
N GLY A 223 23.72 -21.68 22.83
CA GLY A 223 23.06 -21.87 24.11
C GLY A 223 22.01 -20.83 24.43
N PRO A 224 21.68 -20.66 25.72
CA PRO A 224 20.66 -19.73 26.18
C PRO A 224 20.96 -18.28 25.79
N ALA A 225 19.95 -17.54 25.38
CA ALA A 225 20.07 -16.10 25.14
C ALA A 225 20.37 -15.37 26.45
N PRO A 226 21.41 -14.52 26.50
CA PRO A 226 21.75 -13.75 27.70
C PRO A 226 20.86 -12.50 27.84
N LEU A 227 19.56 -12.66 27.62
CA LEU A 227 18.53 -11.63 27.71
C LEU A 227 17.40 -12.12 28.62
N GLY A 228 17.42 -11.74 29.88
CA GLY A 228 16.28 -11.83 30.76
C GLY A 228 15.39 -10.59 30.62
N PRO A 229 14.11 -10.63 30.86
CA PRO A 229 13.32 -11.71 31.45
C PRO A 229 12.66 -12.65 30.43
N PHE A 230 13.08 -12.64 29.19
CA PHE A 230 12.45 -13.42 28.13
C PHE A 230 12.64 -14.94 28.29
N PRO A 231 11.65 -15.74 27.88
CA PRO A 231 11.75 -17.19 27.92
C PRO A 231 12.85 -17.70 26.98
N GLN A 232 13.57 -18.73 27.39
CA GLN A 232 14.55 -19.41 26.54
C GLN A 232 13.81 -20.21 25.44
N ARG A 233 14.35 -20.15 24.24
CA ARG A 233 13.78 -20.86 23.10
C ARG A 233 14.09 -22.37 23.18
N THR A 234 13.02 -23.15 23.19
CA THR A 234 13.09 -24.63 23.20
C THR A 234 12.58 -25.25 21.92
N GLU A 235 11.82 -24.50 21.10
CA GLU A 235 11.19 -24.97 19.86
C GLU A 235 11.82 -24.32 18.63
N PRO A 236 11.74 -24.97 17.45
CA PRO A 236 12.17 -24.34 16.20
C PRO A 236 11.46 -23.02 15.93
N GLY A 237 12.21 -22.07 15.38
CA GLY A 237 11.73 -20.73 15.06
C GLY A 237 12.78 -19.66 15.37
N THR A 238 12.33 -18.41 15.36
CA THR A 238 13.20 -17.24 15.57
C THR A 238 12.56 -16.27 16.55
N ASP A 239 13.37 -15.70 17.45
CA ASP A 239 13.03 -14.51 18.22
C ASP A 239 13.87 -13.34 17.72
N VAL A 240 13.24 -12.19 17.61
CA VAL A 240 13.86 -10.89 17.31
C VAL A 240 13.69 -10.01 18.54
N TYR A 241 14.76 -9.45 19.08
CA TYR A 241 14.74 -8.58 20.26
C TYR A 241 15.14 -7.17 19.83
N ILE A 242 14.25 -6.22 19.96
CA ILE A 242 14.42 -4.81 19.58
C ILE A 242 14.67 -4.01 20.87
N VAL A 243 15.91 -3.56 21.06
CA VAL A 243 16.33 -2.81 22.25
C VAL A 243 15.92 -1.35 22.11
N GLY A 244 15.23 -0.82 23.13
CA GLY A 244 14.66 0.52 23.04
C GLY A 244 13.55 0.60 22.01
N TYR A 245 12.51 -0.20 22.17
CA TYR A 245 11.37 -0.19 21.24
C TYR A 245 10.70 1.19 21.21
N SER A 246 10.75 1.85 20.03
CA SER A 246 10.38 3.26 19.89
C SER A 246 8.91 3.58 20.15
N ALA A 247 8.02 2.60 20.03
CA ALA A 247 6.59 2.78 20.28
C ALA A 247 6.13 2.26 21.65
N ALA A 248 7.04 1.88 22.56
CA ALA A 248 6.69 1.30 23.84
C ALA A 248 5.81 2.22 24.71
N SER A 249 6.08 3.53 24.72
CA SER A 249 5.28 4.52 25.46
C SER A 249 3.90 4.73 24.84
N ASP A 250 3.78 4.68 23.53
CA ASP A 250 2.56 4.97 22.78
C ASP A 250 1.65 3.73 22.66
N ASP A 251 2.23 2.53 22.78
CA ASP A 251 1.54 1.25 22.71
C ASP A 251 1.96 0.27 23.81
N PRO A 252 1.84 0.62 25.10
CA PRO A 252 2.31 -0.19 26.22
C PRO A 252 1.55 -1.52 26.40
N LYS A 253 0.45 -1.71 25.65
CA LYS A 253 -0.35 -2.94 25.64
C LYS A 253 -0.26 -3.69 24.33
N LEU A 254 0.56 -3.23 23.39
CA LEU A 254 0.71 -3.79 22.06
C LEU A 254 -0.60 -3.86 21.25
N GLU A 255 -1.54 -2.92 21.52
CA GLU A 255 -2.84 -2.89 20.84
C GLU A 255 -2.73 -2.37 19.42
N GLN A 256 -1.78 -1.47 19.13
CA GLN A 256 -1.51 -1.02 17.76
C GLN A 256 -0.91 -2.15 16.92
N ILE A 257 -0.05 -2.99 17.51
CA ILE A 257 0.47 -4.21 16.85
C ILE A 257 -0.68 -5.19 16.59
N ARG A 258 -1.54 -5.47 17.57
CA ARG A 258 -2.72 -6.31 17.41
C ARG A 258 -3.56 -5.85 16.22
N ASP A 259 -3.84 -4.58 16.17
CA ASP A 259 -4.66 -3.96 15.14
C ASP A 259 -3.98 -3.99 13.77
N ALA A 260 -2.67 -3.78 13.71
CA ALA A 260 -1.88 -3.92 12.48
C ALA A 260 -1.85 -5.37 11.97
N MET A 261 -1.80 -6.36 12.87
CA MET A 261 -1.91 -7.77 12.49
C MET A 261 -3.28 -8.10 11.90
N ILE A 262 -4.37 -7.57 12.45
CA ILE A 262 -5.72 -7.73 11.86
C ILE A 262 -5.77 -7.09 10.48
N ASP A 263 -5.30 -5.86 10.32
CA ASP A 263 -5.35 -5.12 9.05
C ASP A 263 -4.59 -5.83 7.92
N ASN A 264 -3.47 -6.45 8.24
CA ASN A 264 -2.60 -7.06 7.24
C ASN A 264 -2.86 -8.57 7.02
N PHE A 265 -3.30 -9.30 8.07
CA PHE A 265 -3.35 -10.76 8.06
C PHE A 265 -4.72 -11.34 8.42
N MET A 266 -5.80 -10.56 8.36
CA MET A 266 -7.16 -11.01 8.71
C MET A 266 -7.51 -12.36 8.08
N ALA A 267 -7.22 -12.55 6.79
CA ALA A 267 -7.53 -13.80 6.10
C ALA A 267 -6.71 -14.99 6.62
N ALA A 268 -5.43 -14.78 6.97
CA ALA A 268 -4.58 -15.82 7.55
C ALA A 268 -5.06 -16.23 8.94
N ILE A 269 -5.46 -15.26 9.76
CA ILE A 269 -6.00 -15.50 11.10
C ILE A 269 -7.35 -16.24 11.01
N MET A 270 -8.29 -15.79 10.17
CA MET A 270 -9.60 -16.42 9.98
C MET A 270 -9.50 -17.88 9.55
N ARG A 271 -8.48 -18.23 8.76
CA ARG A 271 -8.26 -19.60 8.28
C ARG A 271 -7.45 -20.47 9.23
N GLY A 272 -7.08 -19.95 10.40
CA GLY A 272 -6.25 -20.65 11.37
C GLY A 272 -4.80 -20.89 10.90
N HIS A 273 -4.31 -20.09 9.96
CA HIS A 273 -2.91 -20.16 9.53
C HIS A 273 -1.99 -19.36 10.46
N LEU A 274 -2.54 -18.36 11.13
CA LEU A 274 -1.80 -17.47 12.01
C LEU A 274 -2.52 -17.30 13.36
N VAL A 275 -1.76 -17.45 14.44
CA VAL A 275 -2.13 -17.07 15.80
C VAL A 275 -1.19 -15.99 16.25
N VAL A 276 -1.69 -14.95 16.91
CA VAL A 276 -0.86 -13.85 17.41
C VAL A 276 -1.17 -13.58 18.87
N GLU A 277 -0.13 -13.36 19.68
CA GLU A 277 -0.26 -13.06 21.11
C GLU A 277 0.50 -11.78 21.45
N GLY A 278 -0.05 -10.98 22.36
CA GLY A 278 0.62 -9.83 22.98
C GLY A 278 0.81 -10.08 24.48
N ILE A 279 2.05 -9.99 24.95
CA ILE A 279 2.48 -10.20 26.32
C ILE A 279 3.19 -8.95 26.82
N THR A 280 2.96 -8.56 28.05
CA THR A 280 3.65 -7.44 28.71
C THR A 280 4.09 -7.87 30.12
N ASP A 281 4.78 -7.01 30.83
CA ASP A 281 5.15 -7.23 32.24
C ASP A 281 3.97 -7.62 33.15
N LYS A 282 2.73 -7.29 32.70
CA LYS A 282 1.49 -7.66 33.39
C LYS A 282 0.95 -9.04 33.01
N GLY A 283 1.68 -9.77 32.19
CA GLY A 283 1.28 -11.05 31.63
C GLY A 283 0.62 -10.93 30.25
N ARG A 284 -0.07 -12.00 29.81
CA ARG A 284 -0.74 -12.03 28.50
C ARG A 284 -1.85 -11.00 28.42
N GLY A 285 -1.69 -10.00 27.56
CA GLY A 285 -2.66 -8.94 27.34
C GLY A 285 -3.78 -9.35 26.38
N TRP A 286 -3.42 -10.00 25.27
CA TRP A 286 -4.38 -10.42 24.25
C TRP A 286 -3.86 -11.60 23.42
N ARG A 287 -4.80 -12.26 22.76
CA ARG A 287 -4.55 -13.31 21.77
C ARG A 287 -5.52 -13.14 20.62
N LEU A 288 -5.04 -13.38 19.39
CA LEU A 288 -5.81 -13.41 18.16
C LEU A 288 -5.72 -14.81 17.55
N ASP A 289 -6.85 -15.42 17.28
CA ASP A 289 -6.97 -16.66 16.51
C ASP A 289 -8.32 -16.68 15.77
N SER A 290 -8.55 -17.74 14.99
CA SER A 290 -9.78 -17.89 14.20
C SER A 290 -11.06 -17.95 15.06
N GLY A 291 -10.96 -18.37 16.31
CA GLY A 291 -12.10 -18.50 17.23
C GLY A 291 -12.52 -17.18 17.87
N ASN A 292 -11.61 -16.22 18.02
CA ASN A 292 -11.88 -14.98 18.74
C ASN A 292 -11.80 -13.70 17.90
N LEU A 293 -11.29 -13.77 16.67
CA LEU A 293 -11.06 -12.60 15.81
C LEU A 293 -12.30 -11.70 15.71
N LYS A 294 -13.47 -12.28 15.43
CA LYS A 294 -14.72 -11.51 15.33
C LYS A 294 -14.99 -10.71 16.60
N ARG A 295 -14.86 -11.34 17.78
CA ARG A 295 -15.07 -10.66 19.08
C ARG A 295 -14.10 -9.51 19.27
N VAL A 296 -12.83 -9.69 18.90
CA VAL A 296 -11.80 -8.63 19.00
C VAL A 296 -12.14 -7.45 18.09
N ILE A 297 -12.57 -7.72 16.86
CA ILE A 297 -13.04 -6.69 15.92
C ILE A 297 -14.23 -5.93 16.51
N ASP A 298 -15.23 -6.63 17.06
CA ASP A 298 -16.44 -6.03 17.62
C ASP A 298 -16.13 -5.13 18.84
N MET A 299 -15.03 -5.41 19.56
CA MET A 299 -14.57 -4.65 20.72
C MET A 299 -13.63 -3.48 20.34
N THR A 300 -13.28 -3.30 19.08
CA THR A 300 -12.42 -2.17 18.63
C THR A 300 -13.08 -0.84 19.02
N PRO A 301 -12.37 0.04 19.78
CA PRO A 301 -12.97 1.26 20.33
C PRO A 301 -13.39 2.25 19.24
N ASP A 302 -12.58 2.45 18.21
CA ASP A 302 -12.87 3.34 17.10
C ASP A 302 -14.01 2.78 16.23
N PRO A 303 -15.17 3.47 16.16
CA PRO A 303 -16.33 2.98 15.41
C PRO A 303 -16.10 2.90 13.90
N GLU A 304 -15.35 3.84 13.31
CA GLU A 304 -15.09 3.81 11.87
C GLU A 304 -14.18 2.62 11.52
N ARG A 305 -13.09 2.45 12.25
CA ARG A 305 -12.18 1.33 12.10
C ARG A 305 -12.90 -0.01 12.31
N ARG A 306 -13.69 -0.13 13.38
CA ARG A 306 -14.50 -1.32 13.66
C ARG A 306 -15.40 -1.67 12.48
N THR A 307 -16.13 -0.69 11.93
CA THR A 307 -17.02 -0.89 10.79
C THR A 307 -16.26 -1.39 9.55
N VAL A 308 -15.08 -0.83 9.27
CA VAL A 308 -14.24 -1.27 8.15
C VAL A 308 -13.73 -2.69 8.36
N MET A 309 -13.24 -3.04 9.55
CA MET A 309 -12.79 -4.39 9.87
C MET A 309 -13.92 -5.41 9.77
N GLN A 310 -15.10 -5.09 10.30
CA GLN A 310 -16.31 -5.94 10.20
C GLN A 310 -16.70 -6.16 8.73
N ALA A 311 -16.66 -5.13 7.91
CA ALA A 311 -17.01 -5.23 6.50
C ALA A 311 -16.10 -6.20 5.74
N PHE A 312 -14.78 -6.13 5.95
CA PHE A 312 -13.84 -7.05 5.32
C PHE A 312 -13.92 -8.47 5.90
N HIS A 313 -14.14 -8.60 7.21
CA HIS A 313 -14.41 -9.88 7.84
C HIS A 313 -15.65 -10.54 7.21
N ASN A 314 -16.76 -9.80 7.07
CA ASN A 314 -17.99 -10.29 6.46
C ASN A 314 -17.80 -10.62 4.98
N ALA A 315 -16.97 -9.87 4.25
CA ALA A 315 -16.63 -10.18 2.86
C ALA A 315 -15.90 -11.54 2.78
N LEU A 316 -14.94 -11.82 3.64
CA LEU A 316 -14.20 -13.08 3.68
C LEU A 316 -15.06 -14.30 4.07
N LEU A 317 -16.21 -14.09 4.71
CA LEU A 317 -17.19 -15.14 5.02
C LEU A 317 -18.07 -15.50 3.80
N GLN A 318 -18.12 -14.65 2.78
CA GLN A 318 -18.90 -14.95 1.58
C GLN A 318 -18.27 -16.05 0.74
N PRO A 319 -19.07 -16.83 -0.01
CA PRO A 319 -18.52 -17.79 -0.98
C PRO A 319 -17.64 -17.06 -2.01
N PRO A 320 -16.45 -17.57 -2.31
CA PRO A 320 -15.57 -16.95 -3.29
C PRO A 320 -16.11 -17.09 -4.71
N ILE A 321 -15.94 -16.04 -5.49
CA ILE A 321 -16.08 -16.09 -6.94
C ILE A 321 -14.72 -16.52 -7.49
N VAL A 322 -14.66 -17.67 -8.13
CA VAL A 322 -13.41 -18.25 -8.64
C VAL A 322 -13.26 -17.95 -10.12
N LYS A 323 -12.09 -17.48 -10.51
CA LYS A 323 -11.70 -17.31 -11.92
C LYS A 323 -10.29 -17.85 -12.13
N THR A 324 -10.10 -18.62 -13.18
CA THR A 324 -8.79 -19.14 -13.56
C THR A 324 -8.23 -18.37 -14.75
N ASP A 325 -7.14 -17.63 -14.53
CA ASP A 325 -6.32 -17.04 -15.58
C ASP A 325 -5.24 -18.05 -16.00
N LYS A 326 -5.56 -18.84 -17.02
CA LYS A 326 -4.66 -19.92 -17.51
C LYS A 326 -3.32 -19.41 -18.03
N ARG A 327 -3.24 -18.13 -18.41
CA ARG A 327 -2.04 -17.56 -19.05
C ARG A 327 -1.02 -17.02 -18.05
N LEU A 328 -1.48 -16.37 -16.97
CA LEU A 328 -0.61 -15.63 -16.06
C LEU A 328 -0.81 -16.02 -14.59
N LEU A 329 -1.98 -15.72 -14.02
CA LEU A 329 -2.17 -15.68 -12.58
C LEU A 329 -2.70 -16.98 -11.99
N GLY A 330 -3.17 -17.93 -12.84
CA GLY A 330 -3.83 -19.13 -12.35
C GLY A 330 -5.15 -18.84 -11.65
N GLU A 331 -5.46 -19.56 -10.59
CA GLU A 331 -6.70 -19.36 -9.83
C GLU A 331 -6.66 -18.07 -9.01
N MET A 332 -7.74 -17.31 -9.12
CA MET A 332 -8.02 -16.11 -8.31
C MET A 332 -9.39 -16.27 -7.66
N LYS A 333 -9.51 -15.85 -6.41
CA LYS A 333 -10.74 -15.87 -5.61
C LYS A 333 -11.13 -14.46 -5.21
N LEU A 334 -12.35 -14.05 -5.53
CA LEU A 334 -12.89 -12.75 -5.12
C LEU A 334 -14.03 -12.96 -4.13
N TYR A 335 -13.91 -12.41 -2.96
CA TYR A 335 -14.90 -12.38 -1.89
C TYR A 335 -15.57 -11.01 -1.91
N VAL A 336 -16.90 -10.95 -1.92
CA VAL A 336 -17.65 -9.69 -2.00
C VAL A 336 -18.80 -9.70 -1.02
N ASN A 337 -18.91 -8.65 -0.22
CA ASN A 337 -20.08 -8.34 0.58
C ASN A 337 -20.61 -6.97 0.15
N ILE A 338 -21.85 -6.93 -0.37
CA ILE A 338 -22.56 -5.68 -0.66
C ILE A 338 -23.36 -5.35 0.58
N ASP A 339 -23.25 -4.11 1.06
CA ASP A 339 -23.85 -3.69 2.30
C ASP A 339 -24.13 -2.18 2.26
N ASP A 340 -25.40 -1.82 2.09
CA ASP A 340 -25.83 -0.43 2.02
C ASP A 340 -25.72 0.31 3.37
N SER A 341 -25.59 -0.43 4.46
CA SER A 341 -25.38 0.15 5.80
C SER A 341 -24.00 0.76 6.00
N LEU A 342 -23.02 0.40 5.16
CA LEU A 342 -21.66 0.97 5.25
C LEU A 342 -21.69 2.50 5.08
N PRO A 343 -20.89 3.25 5.83
CA PRO A 343 -20.83 4.72 5.70
C PRO A 343 -20.37 5.15 4.31
N ARG A 344 -19.51 4.36 3.69
CA ARG A 344 -19.00 4.57 2.33
C ARG A 344 -18.66 3.24 1.67
N LYS A 345 -18.50 3.24 0.36
CA LYS A 345 -17.91 2.08 -0.33
C LYS A 345 -16.43 1.94 0.06
N LEU A 346 -15.99 0.71 0.22
CA LEU A 346 -14.60 0.40 0.55
C LEU A 346 -13.85 -0.02 -0.72
N ASP A 347 -12.52 0.17 -0.68
CA ASP A 347 -11.65 -0.31 -1.75
C ASP A 347 -11.51 -1.85 -1.67
N THR A 348 -11.27 -2.49 -2.82
CA THR A 348 -11.00 -3.93 -2.83
C THR A 348 -9.59 -4.19 -2.31
N ILE A 349 -9.48 -4.93 -1.20
CA ILE A 349 -8.20 -5.46 -0.72
C ILE A 349 -7.71 -6.55 -1.68
N VAL A 350 -6.42 -6.54 -2.00
CA VAL A 350 -5.81 -7.61 -2.79
C VAL A 350 -4.65 -8.23 -2.03
N MET A 351 -4.57 -9.56 -2.09
CA MET A 351 -3.59 -10.37 -1.38
C MET A 351 -3.06 -11.51 -2.23
N ARG A 352 -1.91 -12.03 -1.84
CA ARG A 352 -1.33 -13.27 -2.34
C ARG A 352 -0.92 -14.18 -1.18
N LYS A 353 -0.37 -15.37 -1.44
CA LYS A 353 0.29 -16.17 -0.40
C LYS A 353 1.43 -15.32 0.22
N PRO A 354 1.52 -15.15 1.55
CA PRO A 354 0.89 -15.92 2.62
C PRO A 354 -0.43 -15.33 3.17
N LEU A 355 -1.27 -14.74 2.37
CA LEU A 355 -2.56 -14.11 2.75
C LEU A 355 -2.39 -12.77 3.46
N MET A 356 -1.31 -12.07 3.14
CA MET A 356 -1.07 -10.70 3.57
C MET A 356 -1.72 -9.72 2.60
N LYS A 357 -2.35 -8.68 3.13
CA LYS A 357 -2.80 -7.54 2.35
C LYS A 357 -1.61 -6.84 1.71
N VAL A 358 -1.59 -6.77 0.37
CA VAL A 358 -0.55 -6.04 -0.37
C VAL A 358 -1.00 -4.62 -0.64
N ARG A 359 -2.17 -4.42 -1.27
CA ARG A 359 -2.69 -3.10 -1.61
C ARG A 359 -4.21 -3.07 -1.68
N THR A 360 -4.76 -1.90 -2.00
CA THR A 360 -6.18 -1.73 -2.29
C THR A 360 -6.40 -1.20 -3.70
N TYR A 361 -7.54 -1.56 -4.31
CA TYR A 361 -8.01 -1.01 -5.58
C TYR A 361 -9.32 -0.27 -5.39
N ALA A 362 -9.31 1.03 -5.71
CA ALA A 362 -10.52 1.83 -5.81
C ALA A 362 -11.25 1.50 -7.13
N ASN A 363 -12.56 1.26 -7.05
CA ASN A 363 -13.42 1.02 -8.22
C ASN A 363 -14.43 2.16 -8.32
N THR A 364 -14.04 3.24 -9.00
CA THR A 364 -14.82 4.48 -9.09
C THR A 364 -16.14 4.30 -9.82
N SER A 365 -16.20 3.36 -10.77
CA SER A 365 -17.40 3.07 -11.57
C SER A 365 -18.48 2.24 -10.85
N ILE A 366 -18.22 1.78 -9.63
CA ILE A 366 -19.19 1.08 -8.79
C ILE A 366 -19.77 2.06 -7.79
N THR A 367 -21.09 2.24 -7.79
CA THR A 367 -21.80 3.17 -6.91
C THR A 367 -22.30 2.53 -5.62
N ALA A 368 -22.58 1.24 -5.65
CA ALA A 368 -23.01 0.48 -4.47
C ALA A 368 -21.92 0.48 -3.39
N LYS A 369 -22.32 0.39 -2.14
CA LYS A 369 -21.41 0.25 -1.01
C LYS A 369 -21.08 -1.24 -0.82
N TYR A 370 -19.80 -1.55 -0.75
CA TYR A 370 -19.32 -2.92 -0.64
C TYR A 370 -17.97 -2.99 0.08
N ALA A 371 -17.63 -4.18 0.56
CA ALA A 371 -16.29 -4.60 0.89
C ALA A 371 -15.92 -5.81 0.04
N ALA A 372 -14.70 -5.85 -0.49
CA ALA A 372 -14.25 -6.97 -1.30
C ALA A 372 -12.78 -7.31 -1.03
N VAL A 373 -12.46 -8.59 -1.17
CA VAL A 373 -11.10 -9.11 -1.01
C VAL A 373 -10.78 -10.03 -2.18
N LEU A 374 -9.70 -9.76 -2.89
CA LEU A 374 -9.18 -10.62 -3.94
C LEU A 374 -7.94 -11.37 -3.45
N GLU A 375 -7.94 -12.67 -3.62
CA GLU A 375 -6.83 -13.57 -3.34
C GLU A 375 -6.28 -14.18 -4.62
N CYS A 376 -4.95 -14.15 -4.78
CA CYS A 376 -4.23 -14.85 -5.83
C CYS A 376 -3.14 -15.71 -5.18
N SER A 377 -3.45 -16.98 -4.91
CA SER A 377 -2.57 -17.91 -4.18
C SER A 377 -2.03 -19.04 -5.03
N SER A 378 -2.30 -19.05 -6.35
CA SER A 378 -1.72 -20.04 -7.25
C SER A 378 -0.19 -19.90 -7.31
N PRO A 379 0.58 -21.01 -7.44
CA PRO A 379 2.06 -20.94 -7.43
C PRO A 379 2.62 -19.97 -8.48
N ARG A 380 2.07 -20.02 -9.70
CA ARG A 380 2.51 -19.14 -10.80
C ARG A 380 2.14 -17.69 -10.55
N GLY A 381 0.89 -17.43 -10.16
CA GLY A 381 0.42 -16.07 -9.87
C GLY A 381 1.16 -15.45 -8.70
N ASN A 382 1.38 -16.21 -7.63
CA ASN A 382 2.15 -15.78 -6.47
C ASN A 382 3.58 -15.36 -6.87
N ARG A 383 4.25 -16.12 -7.73
CA ARG A 383 5.61 -15.81 -8.21
C ARG A 383 5.65 -14.51 -9.02
N ILE A 384 4.69 -14.30 -9.95
CA ILE A 384 4.58 -13.08 -10.75
C ILE A 384 4.31 -11.88 -9.86
N LEU A 385 3.29 -11.95 -9.01
CA LEU A 385 2.89 -10.85 -8.14
C LEU A 385 3.98 -10.46 -7.16
N ARG A 386 4.67 -11.44 -6.59
CA ARG A 386 5.81 -11.23 -5.72
C ARG A 386 6.95 -10.48 -6.42
N GLY A 387 7.29 -10.86 -7.67
CA GLY A 387 8.31 -10.17 -8.46
C GLY A 387 7.99 -8.70 -8.74
N MET A 388 6.71 -8.32 -8.60
CA MET A 388 6.23 -6.96 -8.79
C MET A 388 6.21 -6.13 -7.51
N GLU A 389 6.44 -6.72 -6.34
CA GLU A 389 6.41 -6.00 -5.07
C GLU A 389 7.66 -5.14 -4.86
N PRO A 390 7.50 -3.89 -4.37
CA PRO A 390 8.61 -3.11 -3.84
C PRO A 390 9.08 -3.70 -2.51
N VAL A 391 10.11 -3.09 -1.93
CA VAL A 391 10.70 -3.51 -0.64
C VAL A 391 9.68 -3.55 0.49
N ARG A 392 8.72 -2.62 0.49
CA ARG A 392 7.66 -2.51 1.52
C ARG A 392 6.55 -3.54 1.40
N HIS A 393 6.52 -4.33 0.32
CA HIS A 393 5.46 -5.28 0.03
C HIS A 393 4.02 -4.69 0.08
N ASP A 394 3.88 -3.40 -0.22
CA ASP A 394 2.64 -2.62 -0.10
C ASP A 394 2.01 -2.24 -1.46
N ASP A 395 2.59 -2.70 -2.55
CA ASP A 395 2.11 -2.42 -3.91
C ASP A 395 2.54 -3.53 -4.90
N TRP A 396 1.93 -3.51 -6.09
CA TRP A 396 2.40 -4.25 -7.26
C TRP A 396 2.77 -3.28 -8.36
N GLN A 397 4.07 -3.15 -8.61
CA GLN A 397 4.64 -2.24 -9.61
C GLN A 397 4.92 -3.00 -10.91
N ALA A 398 4.10 -2.78 -11.93
CA ALA A 398 4.22 -3.48 -13.21
C ALA A 398 5.59 -3.30 -13.90
N ALA A 399 6.28 -2.20 -13.63
CA ALA A 399 7.60 -1.92 -14.19
C ALA A 399 8.71 -2.89 -13.70
N ARG A 400 8.48 -3.59 -12.58
CA ARG A 400 9.42 -4.55 -12.00
C ARG A 400 9.39 -5.90 -12.74
N ASP A 401 8.25 -6.26 -13.32
CA ASP A 401 8.11 -7.39 -14.26
C ASP A 401 7.69 -6.84 -15.62
N LYS A 402 8.67 -6.55 -16.46
CA LYS A 402 8.44 -5.94 -17.79
C LYS A 402 7.64 -6.84 -18.72
N GLU A 403 7.72 -8.15 -18.53
CA GLU A 403 7.06 -9.13 -19.38
C GLU A 403 5.59 -9.33 -19.00
N ASN A 404 5.29 -9.54 -17.74
CA ASN A 404 3.97 -9.98 -17.28
C ASN A 404 3.21 -8.89 -16.50
N GLY A 405 3.90 -7.91 -15.90
CA GLY A 405 3.36 -7.02 -14.89
C GLY A 405 2.12 -6.26 -15.33
N GLN A 406 2.15 -5.62 -16.52
CA GLN A 406 0.99 -4.87 -17.02
C GLN A 406 -0.20 -5.77 -17.35
N ALA A 407 0.05 -6.97 -17.86
CA ALA A 407 -0.99 -7.93 -18.18
C ALA A 407 -1.62 -8.51 -16.91
N ALA A 408 -0.81 -8.81 -15.89
CA ALA A 408 -1.27 -9.29 -14.59
C ALA A 408 -2.18 -8.28 -13.89
N LEU A 409 -1.77 -7.02 -13.80
CA LEU A 409 -2.59 -5.97 -13.18
C LEU A 409 -3.89 -5.72 -13.95
N ARG A 410 -3.86 -5.77 -15.30
CA ARG A 410 -5.09 -5.66 -16.11
C ARG A 410 -6.03 -6.82 -15.86
N SER A 411 -5.52 -8.06 -15.76
CA SER A 411 -6.31 -9.26 -15.47
C SER A 411 -7.01 -9.14 -14.11
N ILE A 412 -6.29 -8.71 -13.07
CA ILE A 412 -6.83 -8.49 -11.72
C ILE A 412 -7.93 -7.43 -11.76
N LYS A 413 -7.64 -6.24 -12.27
CA LYS A 413 -8.60 -5.13 -12.31
C LYS A 413 -9.87 -5.48 -13.11
N LYS A 414 -9.69 -6.13 -14.26
CA LYS A 414 -10.81 -6.59 -15.07
C LYS A 414 -11.69 -7.58 -14.32
N PHE A 415 -11.10 -8.56 -13.64
CA PHE A 415 -11.85 -9.56 -12.87
C PHE A 415 -12.66 -8.90 -11.74
N ILE A 416 -12.02 -8.04 -10.94
CA ILE A 416 -12.70 -7.33 -9.84
C ILE A 416 -13.89 -6.53 -10.39
N LEU A 417 -13.67 -5.73 -11.43
CA LEU A 417 -14.69 -4.83 -11.96
C LEU A 417 -15.86 -5.58 -12.60
N GLU A 418 -15.59 -6.63 -13.38
CA GLU A 418 -16.63 -7.46 -14.01
C GLU A 418 -17.54 -8.12 -12.98
N GLU A 419 -16.96 -8.69 -11.93
CA GLU A 419 -17.75 -9.41 -10.92
C GLU A 419 -18.50 -8.48 -9.97
N LEU A 420 -17.93 -7.33 -9.63
CA LEU A 420 -18.65 -6.30 -8.87
C LEU A 420 -19.83 -5.76 -9.66
N ARG A 421 -19.67 -5.47 -10.96
CA ARG A 421 -20.78 -5.02 -11.81
C ARG A 421 -21.92 -6.04 -11.88
N LYS A 422 -21.61 -7.31 -12.07
CA LYS A 422 -22.63 -8.38 -12.11
C LYS A 422 -23.43 -8.47 -10.81
N ARG A 423 -22.79 -8.30 -9.66
CA ARG A 423 -23.46 -8.38 -8.36
C ARG A 423 -24.32 -7.17 -8.07
N VAL A 424 -23.81 -5.97 -8.30
CA VAL A 424 -24.55 -4.72 -8.13
C VAL A 424 -25.79 -4.70 -9.02
N HIS A 425 -25.68 -5.16 -10.28
CA HIS A 425 -26.86 -5.24 -11.16
C HIS A 425 -27.90 -6.26 -10.69
N ARG A 426 -27.50 -7.36 -10.05
CA ARG A 426 -28.46 -8.33 -9.51
C ARG A 426 -29.26 -7.81 -8.33
N GLU A 427 -28.68 -6.92 -7.52
CA GLU A 427 -29.35 -6.36 -6.34
C GLU A 427 -30.22 -5.16 -6.66
N LEU A 428 -29.92 -4.41 -7.72
CA LEU A 428 -30.70 -3.24 -8.13
C LEU A 428 -31.96 -3.60 -8.95
N GLY A 429 -32.10 -4.85 -9.40
CA GLY A 429 -33.19 -5.25 -10.30
C GLY A 429 -33.08 -4.61 -11.69
N ASP A 430 -34.00 -4.93 -12.57
CA ASP A 430 -34.05 -4.39 -13.94
C ASP A 430 -34.73 -2.99 -14.01
N GLU A 431 -35.26 -2.47 -12.89
CA GLU A 431 -35.90 -1.15 -12.79
C GLU A 431 -35.24 -0.29 -11.70
N ILE A 432 -34.82 0.90 -12.09
CA ILE A 432 -34.32 1.93 -11.16
C ILE A 432 -35.36 3.07 -11.12
N ILE A 433 -36.03 3.25 -9.99
CA ILE A 433 -36.91 4.39 -9.75
C ILE A 433 -36.07 5.55 -9.21
N ILE A 434 -35.81 6.55 -10.04
CA ILE A 434 -35.11 7.77 -9.62
C ILE A 434 -36.16 8.75 -9.09
N LYS A 435 -36.29 8.83 -7.75
CA LYS A 435 -37.20 9.80 -7.11
C LYS A 435 -36.73 11.23 -7.43
N GLY A 436 -37.63 12.06 -7.93
CA GLY A 436 -37.35 13.47 -8.25
C GLY A 436 -36.86 13.73 -9.69
N LEU A 437 -36.77 12.72 -10.55
CA LEU A 437 -36.38 12.92 -11.96
C LEU A 437 -37.38 13.84 -12.70
N ASN A 438 -38.66 13.80 -12.32
CA ASN A 438 -39.71 14.67 -12.85
C ASN A 438 -39.50 16.16 -12.50
N THR A 439 -38.78 16.48 -11.45
CA THR A 439 -38.41 17.87 -11.08
C THR A 439 -37.19 18.39 -11.84
N LEU A 440 -36.41 17.49 -12.44
CA LEU A 440 -35.20 17.82 -13.18
C LEU A 440 -35.39 17.86 -14.70
N LEU A 441 -36.46 17.27 -15.20
CA LEU A 441 -36.82 17.32 -16.63
C LEU A 441 -37.72 18.51 -16.90
N PRO A 442 -37.46 19.31 -17.98
CA PRO A 442 -38.38 20.36 -18.40
C PRO A 442 -39.76 19.81 -18.69
N SER A 443 -40.81 20.48 -18.21
CA SER A 443 -42.20 20.07 -18.34
C SER A 443 -42.75 20.06 -19.78
N GLU A 444 -41.95 20.41 -20.78
CA GLU A 444 -42.34 20.57 -22.18
C GLU A 444 -41.74 19.57 -23.14
N LEU A 445 -41.12 18.48 -22.68
CA LEU A 445 -40.74 17.39 -23.56
C LEU A 445 -42.00 16.55 -23.89
N GLN A 446 -42.76 16.98 -24.88
CA GLN A 446 -43.64 16.08 -25.64
C GLN A 446 -42.74 15.14 -26.42
N ILE A 447 -42.57 13.95 -25.93
CA ILE A 447 -41.87 12.89 -26.65
C ILE A 447 -42.88 12.22 -27.53
N ASP A 448 -43.04 12.70 -28.76
CA ASP A 448 -43.72 11.96 -29.82
C ASP A 448 -42.97 10.64 -30.05
N GLY A 449 -43.70 9.53 -30.06
CA GLY A 449 -43.25 8.16 -30.00
C GLY A 449 -42.27 7.67 -31.09
N ASN A 450 -41.24 8.43 -31.43
CA ASN A 450 -40.16 8.01 -32.31
C ASN A 450 -38.93 7.58 -31.51
N ILE A 451 -38.41 6.45 -31.88
CA ILE A 451 -37.19 5.86 -31.35
C ILE A 451 -36.04 6.79 -31.63
N ASP A 452 -35.39 7.32 -30.60
CA ASP A 452 -34.13 8.00 -30.77
C ASP A 452 -32.99 6.99 -31.07
N ARG A 453 -31.91 7.48 -31.58
CA ARG A 453 -30.75 6.63 -32.02
C ARG A 453 -30.06 5.87 -30.88
N HIS A 454 -30.59 5.91 -29.66
CA HIS A 454 -30.03 5.26 -28.48
C HIS A 454 -30.95 4.21 -27.83
N GLY A 455 -32.09 3.88 -28.46
CA GLY A 455 -32.92 2.74 -28.06
C GLY A 455 -33.82 2.97 -26.83
N VAL A 456 -34.09 4.21 -26.44
CA VAL A 456 -35.03 4.55 -25.36
C VAL A 456 -36.43 4.74 -25.94
N ARG A 457 -37.38 3.91 -25.54
CA ARG A 457 -38.77 3.99 -25.98
C ARG A 457 -39.61 4.60 -24.85
N ALA A 458 -40.15 5.77 -25.06
CA ALA A 458 -41.16 6.34 -24.17
C ALA A 458 -42.56 5.79 -24.54
N THR A 459 -43.20 5.14 -23.62
CA THR A 459 -44.61 4.68 -23.79
C THR A 459 -45.55 5.66 -23.10
N ASN A 460 -46.13 6.58 -23.87
CA ASN A 460 -47.31 7.29 -23.49
C ASN A 460 -48.20 7.47 -24.73
N GLY A 461 -49.25 6.69 -24.82
CA GLY A 461 -50.38 6.90 -25.72
C GLY A 461 -51.63 6.34 -25.10
N PRO A 462 -52.79 7.02 -25.18
CA PRO A 462 -54.04 6.48 -24.68
C PRO A 462 -54.61 5.49 -25.69
N GLY A 463 -54.85 4.25 -25.22
CA GLY A 463 -55.74 3.33 -25.91
C GLY A 463 -55.09 2.10 -26.52
N SER A 464 -54.89 1.10 -25.73
CA SER A 464 -55.23 -0.29 -26.07
C SER A 464 -55.26 -1.12 -24.77
N GLU A 465 -56.46 -1.47 -24.41
CA GLU A 465 -56.73 -2.48 -23.40
C GLU A 465 -56.08 -3.81 -23.81
N ARG A 466 -55.26 -4.36 -22.93
CA ARG A 466 -55.10 -5.81 -22.79
C ARG A 466 -54.54 -6.12 -21.39
N GLU A 467 -55.38 -6.82 -20.69
CA GLU A 467 -55.28 -7.58 -19.46
C GLU A 467 -53.87 -7.79 -18.89
N SER A 468 -53.67 -7.27 -17.72
CA SER A 468 -52.66 -7.76 -16.79
C SER A 468 -53.34 -8.38 -15.58
N ALA A 469 -53.10 -9.65 -15.39
CA ALA A 469 -53.62 -10.43 -14.28
C ALA A 469 -53.08 -9.88 -12.95
N SER A 470 -54.02 -9.62 -12.05
CA SER A 470 -53.81 -9.22 -10.68
C SER A 470 -53.25 -10.34 -9.84
N LEU A 471 -52.21 -10.06 -9.07
CA LEU A 471 -51.89 -10.79 -7.86
C LEU A 471 -52.19 -9.89 -6.66
N GLN A 472 -53.32 -10.18 -6.01
CA GLN A 472 -53.69 -9.64 -4.71
C GLN A 472 -52.87 -10.30 -3.60
N GLY A 473 -52.41 -9.53 -2.64
CA GLY A 473 -51.81 -10.01 -1.41
C GLY A 473 -51.70 -8.93 -0.34
N ARG A 474 -52.78 -8.71 0.35
CA ARG A 474 -52.98 -8.26 1.76
C ARG A 474 -52.20 -7.08 2.35
N GLU A 475 -53.08 -6.17 2.76
CA GLU A 475 -53.02 -4.92 3.52
C GLU A 475 -52.27 -4.96 4.86
N SER A 476 -51.62 -3.86 5.15
CA SER A 476 -51.73 -3.14 6.42
C SER A 476 -51.50 -1.64 6.18
N ALA A 477 -52.37 -0.82 6.78
CA ALA A 477 -52.66 0.56 6.47
C ALA A 477 -51.50 1.54 6.80
N PRO A 478 -51.39 2.66 6.08
CA PRO A 478 -50.52 3.76 6.42
C PRO A 478 -51.26 5.03 6.84
N GLU A 479 -50.59 5.81 7.67
CA GLU A 479 -50.91 7.20 8.00
C GLU A 479 -50.92 8.10 6.76
N GLN A 480 -51.86 9.03 6.73
CA GLN A 480 -52.08 9.98 5.66
C GLN A 480 -51.06 11.12 5.68
N VAL A 481 -50.43 11.35 4.54
CA VAL A 481 -49.71 12.59 4.20
C VAL A 481 -50.31 13.15 2.92
N PRO A 482 -50.47 14.51 2.79
CA PRO A 482 -51.33 15.12 1.75
C PRO A 482 -50.74 14.96 0.34
N ASN A 483 -51.62 14.70 -0.57
CA ASN A 483 -51.45 14.47 -1.99
C ASN A 483 -51.09 15.77 -2.73
N THR A 484 -49.83 15.91 -3.16
CA THR A 484 -49.50 16.81 -4.27
C THR A 484 -49.18 15.93 -5.49
N GLY A 485 -50.08 15.98 -6.46
CA GLY A 485 -50.06 15.15 -7.65
C GLY A 485 -48.78 15.33 -8.49
N GLY A 486 -47.85 14.39 -8.37
CA GLY A 486 -46.69 14.27 -9.23
C GLY A 486 -46.76 12.95 -10.00
N LYS A 487 -46.80 13.03 -11.32
CA LYS A 487 -46.75 11.87 -12.20
C LYS A 487 -45.37 11.21 -12.08
N SER A 488 -45.33 9.92 -11.82
CA SER A 488 -44.07 9.12 -11.82
C SER A 488 -43.73 8.74 -13.26
N VAL A 489 -42.44 8.90 -13.63
CA VAL A 489 -41.92 8.43 -14.91
C VAL A 489 -41.02 7.22 -14.62
N SER A 490 -41.35 6.07 -15.23
CA SER A 490 -40.51 4.87 -15.17
C SER A 490 -39.70 4.73 -16.45
N ILE A 491 -38.39 4.40 -16.31
CA ILE A 491 -37.51 4.13 -17.43
C ILE A 491 -37.11 2.66 -17.37
N THR A 492 -37.47 1.91 -18.42
CA THR A 492 -37.08 0.50 -18.56
C THR A 492 -35.82 0.39 -19.42
N LEU A 493 -34.74 -0.17 -18.85
CA LEU A 493 -33.49 -0.42 -19.57
C LEU A 493 -33.56 -1.77 -20.29
N THR A 494 -33.71 -1.76 -21.61
CA THR A 494 -33.61 -2.99 -22.41
C THR A 494 -32.18 -3.36 -22.70
N LYS A 495 -31.81 -4.64 -22.44
CA LYS A 495 -30.51 -5.21 -22.83
C LYS A 495 -30.34 -5.15 -24.34
N PRO A 496 -29.16 -4.76 -24.88
CA PRO A 496 -28.87 -4.95 -26.28
C PRO A 496 -28.88 -6.45 -26.61
N ALA A 497 -29.64 -6.84 -27.62
CA ALA A 497 -29.67 -8.21 -28.13
C ALA A 497 -28.26 -8.62 -28.60
N VAL A 498 -27.75 -9.72 -28.05
CA VAL A 498 -26.55 -10.38 -28.56
C VAL A 498 -26.99 -11.07 -29.85
N SER A 499 -26.57 -10.54 -30.99
CA SER A 499 -26.70 -11.22 -32.27
C SER A 499 -25.64 -12.29 -32.35
N ASP A 500 -26.04 -13.54 -32.25
CA ASP A 500 -25.25 -14.69 -32.72
C ASP A 500 -25.14 -14.63 -34.24
N GLY A 501 -24.00 -14.15 -34.71
CA GLY A 501 -23.63 -14.17 -36.10
C GLY A 501 -22.72 -15.33 -36.39
N SER A 502 -23.31 -16.42 -36.86
CA SER A 502 -22.56 -17.53 -37.47
C SER A 502 -22.21 -17.17 -38.93
N GLY A 503 -20.94 -17.41 -39.29
CA GLY A 503 -20.54 -17.90 -40.58
C GLY A 503 -20.45 -16.91 -41.76
N GLY A 504 -19.27 -16.77 -42.27
CA GLY A 504 -19.03 -16.19 -43.59
C GLY A 504 -17.55 -15.98 -43.92
N ASN A 505 -16.87 -17.03 -44.35
CA ASN A 505 -15.59 -16.96 -45.05
C ASN A 505 -15.71 -16.12 -46.31
N VAL A 506 -14.84 -15.15 -46.50
CA VAL A 506 -14.29 -14.83 -47.84
C VAL A 506 -12.83 -14.43 -47.70
N SER A 507 -12.01 -15.24 -48.37
CA SER A 507 -10.60 -15.02 -48.64
C SER A 507 -10.41 -13.90 -49.67
N THR A 508 -9.31 -13.20 -49.59
CA THR A 508 -8.27 -13.04 -50.63
C THR A 508 -7.49 -11.75 -50.40
N GLY A 509 -6.19 -11.87 -50.58
CA GLY A 509 -5.39 -10.80 -51.11
C GLY A 509 -4.09 -10.53 -50.34
N ARG A 510 -3.08 -11.35 -50.63
CA ARG A 510 -1.67 -11.02 -50.40
C ARG A 510 -1.30 -9.70 -51.12
N GLN A 511 -0.50 -8.87 -50.47
CA GLN A 511 0.73 -8.42 -51.15
C GLN A 511 1.80 -7.99 -50.14
N ARG A 512 2.99 -8.46 -50.48
CA ARG A 512 4.28 -8.26 -49.82
C ARG A 512 4.90 -6.91 -50.17
N GLY A 513 5.86 -6.53 -49.31
CA GLY A 513 7.04 -5.72 -49.69
C GLY A 513 7.03 -4.37 -48.99
N GLY A 514 8.04 -3.96 -48.37
CA GLY A 514 9.43 -4.00 -48.52
C GLY A 514 10.12 -3.23 -47.39
N GLU A 515 11.30 -3.61 -47.21
CA GLU A 515 12.33 -3.15 -46.29
C GLU A 515 12.69 -1.66 -46.35
N SER A 516 13.18 -1.20 -45.19
CA SER A 516 14.47 -0.54 -45.03
C SER A 516 14.57 0.97 -45.28
N LYS A 517 14.98 1.75 -44.34
CA LYS A 517 16.34 2.23 -44.11
C LYS A 517 16.40 3.42 -43.13
N ARG A 518 17.42 3.35 -42.32
CA ARG A 518 18.01 4.44 -41.54
C ARG A 518 18.29 5.69 -42.40
N GLY A 519 18.06 6.87 -41.83
CA GLY A 519 18.55 8.13 -42.37
C GLY A 519 18.75 9.17 -41.27
N LYS A 520 19.99 9.58 -41.13
CA LYS A 520 20.57 10.55 -40.20
C LYS A 520 20.07 11.98 -40.42
N HIS A 521 20.14 12.74 -39.31
CA HIS A 521 20.45 14.17 -39.20
C HIS A 521 20.41 15.06 -40.44
N VAL A 522 19.70 16.18 -40.32
CA VAL A 522 20.29 17.50 -40.62
C VAL A 522 19.56 18.59 -39.84
N ALA A 523 20.35 19.46 -39.25
CA ALA A 523 19.95 20.69 -38.56
C ALA A 523 19.55 21.76 -39.58
N GLY A 524 18.67 22.64 -39.17
CA GLY A 524 18.35 23.85 -39.94
C GLY A 524 17.56 24.85 -39.08
N ILE A 525 18.20 25.91 -38.67
CA ILE A 525 17.74 27.16 -38.08
C ILE A 525 17.65 28.20 -39.22
N PRO A 526 17.01 29.36 -39.12
CA PRO A 526 15.95 29.95 -38.33
C PRO A 526 14.90 30.71 -39.17
N GLY A 527 13.85 31.14 -38.53
CA GLY A 527 12.94 32.08 -39.17
C GLY A 527 11.98 32.77 -38.22
N SER A 528 12.39 33.93 -37.77
CA SER A 528 11.65 35.18 -37.44
C SER A 528 10.19 35.12 -37.02
N GLY A 529 9.96 35.84 -35.96
CA GLY A 529 8.77 36.27 -35.31
C GLY A 529 7.56 36.62 -36.14
N LYS A 530 6.42 36.38 -35.54
CA LYS A 530 5.25 37.24 -35.65
C LYS A 530 4.45 37.17 -34.35
N THR A 531 4.33 38.31 -33.69
CA THR A 531 3.26 38.67 -32.78
C THR A 531 1.93 38.32 -33.43
N GLY A 532 1.20 37.36 -32.91
CA GLY A 532 -0.12 36.99 -33.37
C GLY A 532 -1.05 36.76 -32.21
N ASP A 533 -2.15 37.45 -32.27
CA ASP A 533 -3.36 37.47 -31.48
C ASP A 533 -3.67 36.29 -30.55
N GLY A 534 -4.28 36.66 -29.40
CA GLY A 534 -4.61 35.89 -28.23
C GLY A 534 -5.46 34.60 -28.34
N ASN A 535 -5.32 33.83 -29.42
CA ASN A 535 -6.17 32.65 -29.68
C ASN A 535 -5.40 31.32 -29.79
N SER A 536 -4.13 31.29 -29.41
CA SER A 536 -3.38 30.03 -29.39
C SER A 536 -3.78 29.17 -28.19
N VAL A 537 -3.96 27.86 -28.38
CA VAL A 537 -4.19 26.90 -27.29
C VAL A 537 -2.85 26.56 -26.67
N ILE A 538 -2.77 26.65 -25.34
CA ILE A 538 -1.58 26.23 -24.60
C ILE A 538 -1.45 24.71 -24.67
N ASN A 539 -0.30 24.18 -25.11
CA ASN A 539 -0.06 22.76 -25.16
C ASN A 539 0.13 22.18 -23.74
N GLY A 540 -0.78 21.32 -23.31
CA GLY A 540 -0.73 20.70 -21.98
C GLY A 540 0.52 19.85 -21.73
N ALA A 541 1.18 19.32 -22.76
CA ALA A 541 2.44 18.61 -22.64
C ALA A 541 3.59 19.48 -22.12
N ASN A 542 3.53 20.78 -22.39
CA ASN A 542 4.50 21.78 -21.93
C ASN A 542 4.24 22.28 -20.50
N LEU A 543 3.15 21.82 -19.87
CA LEU A 543 2.76 22.29 -18.53
C LEU A 543 2.92 21.19 -17.49
N SER A 544 3.29 21.59 -16.29
CA SER A 544 3.15 20.83 -15.07
C SER A 544 2.01 21.45 -14.25
N MET A 545 1.02 20.67 -13.88
CA MET A 545 -0.14 21.12 -13.10
C MET A 545 -0.21 20.34 -11.78
N ARG A 546 -0.40 21.09 -10.68
CA ARG A 546 -0.87 20.58 -9.39
C ARG A 546 -2.17 21.27 -9.05
N TYR A 547 -3.09 20.56 -8.40
CA TYR A 547 -4.37 21.16 -8.00
C TYR A 547 -4.91 20.54 -6.72
N TRP A 548 -5.75 21.30 -6.02
CA TRP A 548 -6.55 20.81 -4.90
C TRP A 548 -7.89 21.54 -4.87
N PHE A 549 -8.86 20.96 -4.19
CA PHE A 549 -10.15 21.59 -3.96
C PHE A 549 -10.14 22.37 -2.64
N ASP A 550 -10.40 23.65 -2.70
CA ASP A 550 -10.58 24.51 -1.52
C ASP A 550 -12.06 24.51 -1.11
N ALA A 551 -12.36 23.84 0.00
CA ALA A 551 -13.73 23.72 0.51
C ALA A 551 -14.32 25.05 0.98
N LYS A 552 -13.49 26.02 1.38
CA LYS A 552 -13.97 27.35 1.83
C LYS A 552 -14.51 28.18 0.68
N SER A 553 -13.82 28.18 -0.46
CA SER A 553 -14.25 28.90 -1.65
C SER A 553 -15.13 28.09 -2.60
N GLY A 554 -15.25 26.77 -2.38
CA GLY A 554 -15.96 25.86 -3.28
C GLY A 554 -15.32 25.78 -4.68
N SER A 555 -14.01 25.99 -4.79
CA SER A 555 -13.28 26.13 -6.05
C SER A 555 -12.03 25.27 -6.07
N TYR A 556 -11.55 24.95 -7.26
CA TYR A 556 -10.23 24.33 -7.45
C TYR A 556 -9.15 25.42 -7.51
N ILE A 557 -8.04 25.17 -6.83
CA ILE A 557 -6.82 25.94 -6.97
C ILE A 557 -5.86 25.15 -7.86
N LEU A 558 -5.54 25.69 -9.03
CA LEU A 558 -4.58 25.10 -9.96
C LEU A 558 -3.25 25.85 -9.86
N VAL A 559 -2.16 25.11 -9.78
CA VAL A 559 -0.79 25.66 -9.82
C VAL A 559 -0.11 25.13 -11.07
N LEU A 560 0.14 26.03 -12.02
CA LEU A 560 0.71 25.74 -13.34
C LEU A 560 2.16 26.21 -13.41
N ARG A 561 3.03 25.39 -14.01
CA ARG A 561 4.42 25.76 -14.34
C ARG A 561 4.73 25.30 -15.77
N SER A 562 5.46 26.11 -16.51
CA SER A 562 6.02 25.69 -17.79
C SER A 562 7.16 24.68 -17.54
N ARG A 563 7.16 23.59 -18.29
CA ARG A 563 8.23 22.58 -18.29
C ARG A 563 9.40 22.99 -19.19
N THR A 564 9.14 23.85 -20.18
CA THR A 564 10.15 24.33 -21.13
C THR A 564 10.94 25.51 -20.59
N GLY A 565 10.51 26.10 -19.46
CA GLY A 565 11.09 27.33 -18.93
C GLY A 565 10.64 28.62 -19.65
N GLU A 566 9.95 28.49 -20.77
CA GLU A 566 9.41 29.62 -21.53
C GLU A 566 8.04 30.07 -21.01
N THR A 567 7.63 31.27 -21.44
CA THR A 567 6.31 31.80 -21.11
C THR A 567 5.27 31.34 -22.12
N GLU A 568 4.31 30.54 -21.68
CA GLU A 568 3.15 30.11 -22.46
C GLU A 568 1.98 31.11 -22.27
N LYS A 569 1.37 31.56 -23.35
CA LYS A 569 0.19 32.42 -23.33
C LYS A 569 -0.87 31.87 -24.27
N GLY A 570 -2.12 31.82 -23.82
CA GLY A 570 -3.20 31.35 -24.68
C GLY A 570 -4.43 30.88 -23.90
N THR A 571 -5.18 30.00 -24.53
CA THR A 571 -6.36 29.33 -23.96
C THR A 571 -5.95 28.02 -23.31
N LEU A 572 -6.24 27.87 -22.01
CA LEU A 572 -6.04 26.65 -21.23
C LEU A 572 -7.27 25.77 -21.38
N ARG A 573 -7.07 24.54 -21.82
CA ARG A 573 -8.09 23.50 -21.91
C ARG A 573 -7.92 22.55 -20.74
N LEU A 574 -8.94 22.49 -19.88
CA LEU A 574 -8.99 21.50 -18.81
C LEU A 574 -9.76 20.26 -19.27
N THR A 575 -9.26 19.13 -18.88
CA THR A 575 -9.97 17.84 -19.03
C THR A 575 -10.27 17.28 -17.67
N ALA A 576 -11.30 16.47 -17.55
CA ALA A 576 -11.59 15.74 -16.33
C ALA A 576 -11.64 14.25 -16.60
N ALA A 577 -11.19 13.48 -15.60
CA ALA A 577 -11.33 12.04 -15.63
C ALA A 577 -12.74 11.67 -15.17
N LEU A 578 -13.47 11.02 -16.05
CA LEU A 578 -14.60 10.18 -15.75
C LEU A 578 -14.05 8.75 -15.81
N ASP A 579 -14.14 7.98 -14.72
CA ASP A 579 -13.70 6.57 -14.64
C ASP A 579 -12.18 6.30 -14.60
N GLY A 580 -11.40 7.24 -14.03
CA GLY A 580 -9.96 7.00 -13.80
C GLY A 580 -9.06 7.09 -15.03
N THR A 581 -9.62 7.35 -16.22
CA THR A 581 -8.90 7.70 -17.43
C THR A 581 -9.16 9.16 -17.76
N PHE A 582 -8.09 9.95 -17.93
CA PHE A 582 -8.21 11.30 -18.48
C PHE A 582 -8.77 11.20 -19.89
N GLY A 583 -10.07 11.39 -20.02
CA GLY A 583 -10.80 11.31 -21.27
C GLY A 583 -11.09 12.70 -21.87
N ASN A 584 -11.90 12.72 -22.91
CA ASN A 584 -12.29 13.94 -23.63
C ASN A 584 -13.40 14.77 -22.90
N TYR A 585 -13.64 14.53 -21.60
CA TYR A 585 -14.64 15.29 -20.87
C TYR A 585 -14.09 16.67 -20.50
N THR A 586 -14.74 17.71 -20.99
CA THR A 586 -14.43 19.09 -20.63
C THR A 586 -15.30 19.47 -19.43
N PRO A 587 -14.71 19.82 -18.25
CA PRO A 587 -15.49 20.17 -17.09
C PRO A 587 -16.29 21.47 -17.33
N PRO A 588 -17.54 21.57 -16.85
CA PRO A 588 -18.34 22.78 -17.01
C PRO A 588 -17.84 23.89 -16.05
N ILE A 589 -16.89 24.69 -16.52
CA ILE A 589 -16.30 25.78 -15.74
C ILE A 589 -17.28 26.93 -15.67
N GLU A 590 -17.65 27.32 -14.45
CA GLU A 590 -18.51 28.47 -14.17
C GLU A 590 -17.72 29.77 -14.13
N LYS A 591 -16.58 29.79 -13.44
CA LYS A 591 -15.74 30.97 -13.22
C LYS A 591 -14.29 30.59 -13.08
N ALA A 592 -13.39 31.41 -13.60
CA ALA A 592 -11.97 31.30 -13.41
C ALA A 592 -11.33 32.65 -13.06
N SER A 593 -10.32 32.66 -12.20
CA SER A 593 -9.54 33.83 -11.84
C SER A 593 -8.07 33.48 -11.68
N ASP A 594 -7.19 34.38 -12.11
CA ASP A 594 -5.76 34.33 -11.83
C ASP A 594 -5.51 34.92 -10.45
N ILE A 595 -5.00 34.11 -9.53
CA ILE A 595 -4.70 34.49 -8.14
C ILE A 595 -3.19 34.50 -7.87
N SER A 596 -2.37 34.66 -8.91
CA SER A 596 -0.91 34.73 -8.79
C SER A 596 -0.43 36.08 -8.20
N GLY A 597 -1.21 37.12 -8.33
CA GLY A 597 -0.93 38.47 -7.81
C GLY A 597 -1.61 38.74 -6.47
N ALA A 598 -1.44 39.97 -5.98
CA ALA A 598 -2.06 40.45 -4.72
C ALA A 598 -3.60 40.50 -4.81
N GLU A 599 -4.14 40.79 -6.00
CA GLU A 599 -5.58 40.84 -6.24
C GLU A 599 -5.98 39.78 -7.30
N PRO A 600 -7.10 39.06 -7.09
CA PRO A 600 -7.62 38.09 -8.06
C PRO A 600 -8.05 38.77 -9.36
N ARG A 601 -7.50 38.38 -10.49
CA ARG A 601 -7.88 38.87 -11.81
C ARG A 601 -8.84 37.88 -12.49
N PRO A 602 -10.06 38.26 -12.86
CA PRO A 602 -10.99 37.39 -13.55
C PRO A 602 -10.48 37.00 -14.95
N LEU A 603 -10.68 35.76 -15.33
CA LEU A 603 -10.36 35.22 -16.63
C LEU A 603 -11.65 34.86 -17.40
N LYS A 604 -11.62 35.05 -18.71
CA LYS A 604 -12.76 34.72 -19.58
C LYS A 604 -12.90 33.23 -19.75
N VAL A 605 -14.08 32.69 -19.47
CA VAL A 605 -14.43 31.28 -19.66
C VAL A 605 -15.40 31.18 -20.83
N GLN A 606 -15.09 30.32 -21.82
CA GLN A 606 -15.96 30.02 -22.98
C GLN A 606 -15.93 28.52 -23.24
N GLU A 607 -17.09 27.88 -23.28
CA GLU A 607 -17.24 26.44 -23.58
C GLU A 607 -16.29 25.53 -22.77
N GLY A 608 -16.13 25.83 -21.48
CA GLY A 608 -15.24 25.07 -20.60
C GLY A 608 -13.74 25.31 -20.79
N ASN A 609 -13.36 26.31 -21.60
CA ASN A 609 -11.97 26.72 -21.80
C ASN A 609 -11.70 28.06 -21.09
N ILE A 610 -10.49 28.24 -20.56
CA ILE A 610 -10.06 29.46 -19.85
C ILE A 610 -9.14 30.24 -20.79
N SER A 611 -9.59 31.39 -21.29
CA SER A 611 -8.84 32.23 -22.22
C SER A 611 -7.87 33.16 -21.50
N THR A 612 -6.84 33.62 -22.22
CA THR A 612 -5.85 34.62 -21.76
C THR A 612 -5.02 34.19 -20.54
N VAL A 613 -4.82 32.89 -20.38
CA VAL A 613 -3.92 32.35 -19.34
C VAL A 613 -2.46 32.62 -19.74
N LYS A 614 -1.65 33.03 -18.76
CA LYS A 614 -0.20 33.21 -18.93
C LYS A 614 0.52 32.35 -17.90
N VAL A 615 1.27 31.34 -18.37
CA VAL A 615 2.08 30.49 -17.51
C VAL A 615 3.55 30.81 -17.75
N THR A 616 4.28 31.15 -16.68
CA THR A 616 5.69 31.54 -16.78
C THR A 616 6.60 30.43 -16.27
N GLY A 617 7.81 30.34 -16.83
CA GLY A 617 8.82 29.39 -16.35
C GLY A 617 9.45 29.74 -15.01
N LYS A 618 9.46 31.04 -14.66
CA LYS A 618 10.13 31.53 -13.44
C LYS A 618 9.29 31.40 -12.17
N HIS A 619 7.99 31.69 -12.26
CA HIS A 619 7.07 31.65 -11.10
C HIS A 619 5.83 30.83 -11.44
N PRO A 620 5.28 30.08 -10.46
CA PRO A 620 4.06 29.32 -10.69
C PRO A 620 2.87 30.26 -10.89
N THR A 621 2.07 29.99 -11.92
CA THR A 621 0.78 30.66 -12.15
C THR A 621 -0.29 29.94 -11.34
N ARG A 622 -1.06 30.68 -10.53
CA ARG A 622 -2.13 30.12 -9.70
C ARG A 622 -3.49 30.57 -10.23
N LEU A 623 -4.34 29.60 -10.51
CA LEU A 623 -5.70 29.85 -10.96
C LEU A 623 -6.70 29.31 -9.94
N GLN A 624 -7.74 30.09 -9.68
CA GLN A 624 -8.93 29.64 -8.97
C GLN A 624 -10.02 29.33 -9.98
N VAL A 625 -10.53 28.10 -10.00
CA VAL A 625 -11.50 27.62 -10.99
C VAL A 625 -12.71 27.03 -10.27
N ARG A 626 -13.89 27.56 -10.56
CA ARG A 626 -15.16 27.04 -10.05
C ARG A 626 -15.86 26.22 -11.13
N ILE A 627 -16.26 25.01 -10.75
CA ILE A 627 -16.99 24.10 -11.63
C ILE A 627 -18.47 24.17 -11.29
N LYS A 628 -19.33 24.26 -12.30
CA LYS A 628 -20.77 24.34 -12.17
C LYS A 628 -21.32 23.11 -11.44
N GLY A 629 -22.21 23.32 -10.47
CA GLY A 629 -22.83 22.25 -9.71
C GLY A 629 -21.97 21.68 -8.56
N GLY A 630 -20.80 22.24 -8.25
CA GLY A 630 -19.96 21.82 -7.10
C GLY A 630 -19.41 20.40 -7.22
N ILE A 631 -19.35 19.84 -8.42
CA ILE A 631 -18.91 18.48 -8.66
C ILE A 631 -17.39 18.39 -8.45
N ARG A 632 -16.95 17.39 -7.69
CA ARG A 632 -15.52 17.10 -7.51
C ARG A 632 -15.02 16.20 -8.63
N LEU A 633 -14.06 16.68 -9.41
CA LEU A 633 -13.48 16.00 -10.57
C LEU A 633 -11.96 15.89 -10.43
N GLN A 634 -11.38 14.85 -11.01
CA GLN A 634 -9.93 14.84 -11.27
C GLN A 634 -9.65 15.64 -12.54
N LEU A 635 -8.81 16.67 -12.41
CA LEU A 635 -8.52 17.59 -13.52
C LEU A 635 -7.19 17.27 -14.20
N GLY A 636 -7.14 17.43 -15.52
CA GLY A 636 -5.96 17.39 -16.36
C GLY A 636 -5.90 18.59 -17.31
N VAL A 637 -4.78 18.79 -17.97
CA VAL A 637 -4.61 19.80 -19.05
C VAL A 637 -4.38 19.05 -20.36
N LYS A 638 -5.12 19.46 -21.41
CA LYS A 638 -5.01 18.88 -22.75
C LYS A 638 -4.10 19.71 -23.63
#